data_f1c94381a82ceab543a669d24805b44b
#
_entry.id   f1c94381a82ceab543a669d24805b44b
#
_cell.length_a   1.000
_cell.length_b   1.000
_cell.length_c   1.000
_cell.angle_alpha   90.00
_cell.angle_beta   90.00
_cell.angle_gamma   90.00
#
_symmetry.space_group_name_H-M   'P 1'
#
loop_
_entity.id
_entity.type
_entity.pdbx_description
1 polymer ?
#
loop_
_entity_poly.entity_id
_entity_poly.type
_entity_poly.pdbx_seq_one_letter_code
_entity_poly.pdbx_strand_id
1 'polypeptide(L)'
;MEKDGLPTYAAAANQPASQPRRRFRKSRSLKVIAVACLVYLAYAQWHQRSIAPYRTTTLSLERLQADLATCAKLQHKPQDPAGQRARNGRYIEGHKPTLIKNATVWVGEPAAGTSAEDAHAGKGYSWVQSDVFLEHGLIKSVGANIATDSLPSDVQVYDAQGRPLTAGIVDMHSHAGVNPLPQLRGNEDTNEMSADITPYVRSIDGLDPLDHQIQVIKSGGVTTSLVLPGSGNNIGGEAFVIKHAVGRPDGRLEVSAADMLADPDRSWRYIKMACGENPKRVYGKAGEHGPTSRMGESWEFRHAFEQAAALVREQDDWCAAAQAGGVDAVETYLPQDLRWETLGAVLRGQVHVNAHCYTVPDLEAFVDHTNEFKFPIRAFHHAHETYIVPEILKRAWGGRPPAAALFATNMDYKSEAYRGSERAGAILHDAGITPVYVSDNPVLNAQHVVYEAAKARGHGLPYHAALAGVTSAPAELLGLGERIGKVKPGYDGDVVVWDSDPLSVGAAPAQVWIDGTAQYGEPFLLNKTWSVPSVDPSVDALLTAPSEEVTLDSASANIVFTNITTTLHPSFPPAALSPGSSAPNVLIITAGAITCLGPCLPHLPHVLHTHTTIPLGRFGGTFTPALTALGSALGLSEIAAEPSTRDGVNTPTSPFARAVDGLLATGSKQLAAARRHGVARAVAAPLGARGVGVGFWVAGEGEGEEGGEVWGEEVSVHYALGRGAKEPSLSAAVGELRGRLLEAVEGLNGTGKETETVVGRYDEQAFLRRVVGEGLALVVHVDSADTIKALLRVKGEVEDALADVGDALAGVDGDEGKANGTRRIRLVLVGAAESHLLARDLAAAGVGVVLAPLLQYSQHWDQRRSLTGAPLTNGTAIDALLDAGVDVAIGASPSETWEAGWLSGGWVE
;
A
#
# COMPACT_ATOMS: atom_id res chain seq x y z
N MET A 1 62.26 13.02 2.57
CA MET A 1 63.26 12.24 3.32
C MET A 1 62.85 10.81 3.05
N GLU A 2 63.49 10.12 2.41
CA GLU A 2 64.69 9.60 1.73
C GLU A 2 64.23 8.30 1.12
N LYS A 3 64.28 8.12 -0.19
CA LYS A 3 65.30 7.61 -1.09
C LYS A 3 66.00 6.34 -0.59
N ASP A 4 65.91 5.31 -1.38
CA ASP A 4 66.92 4.40 -1.93
C ASP A 4 66.31 3.02 -2.17
N GLY A 5 66.47 2.24 -3.24
CA GLY A 5 67.47 2.29 -4.31
C GLY A 5 67.43 0.88 -4.94
N LEU A 6 67.15 0.82 -6.25
CA LEU A 6 67.26 -0.43 -7.03
C LEU A 6 68.72 -0.81 -7.28
N PRO A 7 69.09 -2.08 -7.25
CA PRO A 7 70.38 -2.50 -7.81
C PRO A 7 70.28 -2.94 -9.29
N THR A 8 71.09 -2.32 -10.11
CA THR A 8 71.40 -2.66 -11.49
C THR A 8 72.28 -3.91 -11.56
N TYR A 9 71.97 -4.81 -12.48
CA TYR A 9 72.90 -5.85 -12.90
C TYR A 9 73.65 -5.44 -14.16
N ALA A 10 74.96 -5.40 -14.03
CA ALA A 10 75.89 -5.21 -15.13
C ALA A 10 76.25 -6.57 -15.75
N ALA A 11 76.32 -6.56 -17.09
CA ALA A 11 76.78 -7.70 -17.87
C ALA A 11 78.32 -7.88 -17.80
N ALA A 12 78.75 -9.08 -17.75
CA ALA A 12 80.12 -9.43 -18.05
C ALA A 12 80.19 -10.49 -19.14
N ALA A 13 80.73 -10.07 -20.28
CA ALA A 13 81.12 -10.98 -21.36
C ALA A 13 82.42 -11.66 -21.04
N ASN A 14 82.54 -12.91 -21.34
CA ASN A 14 83.85 -13.49 -21.73
C ASN A 14 83.63 -14.64 -22.72
N GLN A 15 84.21 -14.48 -23.88
CA GLN A 15 84.51 -15.48 -24.89
C GLN A 15 85.95 -16.00 -24.66
N PRO A 16 86.50 -16.92 -25.48
CA PRO A 16 86.25 -18.34 -25.58
C PRO A 16 87.55 -19.13 -25.53
N ALA A 17 87.46 -20.37 -25.42
CA ALA A 17 88.65 -21.21 -25.75
C ALA A 17 88.22 -22.44 -26.64
N SER A 18 88.75 -22.48 -27.82
CA SER A 18 88.66 -23.53 -28.79
C SER A 18 89.38 -24.80 -28.33
N GLN A 19 88.76 -25.95 -28.42
CA GLN A 19 89.50 -27.25 -28.50
C GLN A 19 88.71 -28.29 -29.33
N PRO A 20 89.37 -29.39 -29.74
CA PRO A 20 89.24 -29.86 -31.11
C PRO A 20 88.15 -30.94 -31.33
N ARG A 21 87.72 -30.98 -32.59
CA ARG A 21 86.78 -31.98 -33.08
C ARG A 21 87.33 -33.36 -32.97
N ARG A 22 86.87 -34.25 -32.06
CA ARG A 22 86.96 -35.72 -32.16
C ARG A 22 85.92 -36.25 -33.11
N ARG A 23 86.38 -36.88 -34.21
CA ARG A 23 85.52 -37.62 -35.13
C ARG A 23 85.05 -38.89 -34.43
N PHE A 24 83.79 -38.99 -34.07
CA PHE A 24 83.16 -40.24 -33.63
C PHE A 24 82.97 -41.19 -34.83
N ARG A 25 83.63 -42.33 -34.87
CA ARG A 25 83.24 -43.43 -35.78
C ARG A 25 81.88 -43.89 -35.48
N LYS A 26 80.92 -43.81 -36.46
CA LYS A 26 79.56 -44.31 -36.39
C LYS A 26 79.57 -45.82 -36.16
N SER A 27 79.53 -46.28 -34.96
CA SER A 27 79.31 -47.70 -34.59
C SER A 27 77.87 -48.13 -34.91
N ARG A 28 77.68 -49.24 -35.60
CA ARG A 28 76.34 -49.80 -35.88
C ARG A 28 75.56 -50.10 -34.61
N SER A 29 76.19 -50.36 -33.51
CA SER A 29 75.62 -50.63 -32.21
C SER A 29 75.00 -49.36 -31.63
N LEU A 30 75.46 -48.16 -31.81
CA LEU A 30 74.86 -46.90 -31.37
C LEU A 30 73.54 -46.65 -32.11
N LYS A 31 73.44 -47.01 -33.37
CA LYS A 31 72.21 -46.92 -34.16
C LYS A 31 71.14 -47.90 -33.67
N VAL A 32 71.53 -49.08 -33.33
CA VAL A 32 70.64 -50.14 -32.80
C VAL A 32 70.11 -49.72 -31.39
N ILE A 33 70.99 -49.21 -30.55
CA ILE A 33 70.62 -48.70 -29.23
C ILE A 33 69.63 -47.51 -29.34
N ALA A 34 69.94 -46.53 -30.26
CA ALA A 34 69.05 -45.38 -30.50
C ALA A 34 67.64 -45.83 -31.01
N VAL A 35 67.60 -46.80 -31.93
CA VAL A 35 66.31 -47.35 -32.41
C VAL A 35 65.60 -48.13 -31.29
N ALA A 36 66.33 -48.92 -30.49
CA ALA A 36 65.74 -49.61 -29.34
C ALA A 36 65.16 -48.62 -28.27
N CYS A 37 65.92 -47.55 -27.99
CA CYS A 37 65.40 -46.48 -27.10
C CYS A 37 64.19 -45.76 -27.69
N LEU A 38 64.15 -45.47 -29.01
CA LEU A 38 62.99 -44.88 -29.65
C LEU A 38 61.79 -45.83 -29.63
N VAL A 39 61.96 -47.08 -29.87
CA VAL A 39 60.89 -48.08 -29.77
C VAL A 39 60.41 -48.25 -28.33
N TYR A 40 61.31 -48.21 -27.36
CA TYR A 40 60.98 -48.28 -25.95
C TYR A 40 60.25 -47.03 -25.51
N LEU A 41 60.69 -45.83 -25.94
CA LEU A 41 59.97 -44.56 -25.68
C LEU A 41 58.60 -44.54 -26.36
N ALA A 42 58.51 -45.00 -27.61
CA ALA A 42 57.22 -45.12 -28.29
C ALA A 42 56.29 -46.13 -27.61
N TYR A 43 56.84 -47.25 -27.19
CA TYR A 43 56.09 -48.28 -26.40
C TYR A 43 55.72 -47.75 -25.02
N ALA A 44 56.60 -47.07 -24.33
CA ALA A 44 56.31 -46.44 -23.03
C ALA A 44 55.23 -45.32 -23.15
N GLN A 45 55.31 -44.48 -24.22
CA GLN A 45 54.26 -43.48 -24.49
C GLN A 45 52.94 -44.16 -24.89
N TRP A 46 52.96 -45.18 -25.72
CA TRP A 46 51.77 -45.91 -26.08
C TRP A 46 51.17 -46.62 -24.85
N HIS A 47 52.02 -47.29 -24.02
CA HIS A 47 51.59 -47.92 -22.76
C HIS A 47 51.11 -46.92 -21.74
N GLN A 48 51.72 -45.76 -21.61
CA GLN A 48 51.17 -44.64 -20.78
C GLN A 48 49.81 -44.08 -21.30
N ARG A 49 49.64 -44.05 -22.65
CA ARG A 49 48.36 -43.67 -23.24
C ARG A 49 47.32 -44.77 -23.22
N SER A 50 47.72 -46.04 -23.20
CA SER A 50 46.80 -47.21 -23.14
C SER A 50 46.39 -47.56 -21.73
N ILE A 51 47.18 -47.18 -20.73
CA ILE A 51 46.75 -47.14 -19.32
C ILE A 51 46.29 -45.69 -19.04
N ALA A 52 45.21 -45.31 -19.62
CA ALA A 52 44.45 -44.26 -18.98
C ALA A 52 44.15 -44.75 -17.57
N PRO A 53 44.61 -44.08 -16.51
CA PRO A 53 44.24 -44.49 -15.17
C PRO A 53 42.71 -44.54 -15.15
N TYR A 54 42.14 -45.70 -14.89
CA TYR A 54 40.78 -45.78 -14.41
C TYR A 54 40.79 -44.93 -13.15
N ARG A 55 40.45 -43.63 -13.29
CA ARG A 55 40.16 -42.79 -12.15
C ARG A 55 38.90 -43.39 -11.54
N THR A 56 39.09 -44.24 -10.55
CA THR A 56 37.99 -44.53 -9.64
C THR A 56 37.64 -43.20 -8.98
N THR A 57 36.61 -42.53 -9.50
CA THR A 57 36.09 -41.33 -8.85
C THR A 57 35.66 -41.78 -7.47
N THR A 58 36.13 -41.15 -6.43
CA THR A 58 35.66 -41.32 -5.05
C THR A 58 34.28 -40.73 -4.85
N LEU A 59 33.67 -40.20 -5.91
CA LEU A 59 32.34 -39.53 -5.89
C LEU A 59 31.22 -40.57 -5.96
N SER A 60 30.14 -40.36 -5.23
CA SER A 60 28.94 -41.21 -5.27
C SER A 60 28.28 -41.14 -6.65
N LEU A 61 28.15 -42.29 -7.30
CA LEU A 61 27.47 -42.39 -8.61
C LEU A 61 25.98 -41.97 -8.50
N GLU A 62 25.31 -42.36 -7.43
CA GLU A 62 23.91 -41.96 -7.18
C GLU A 62 23.77 -40.44 -7.13
N ARG A 63 24.67 -39.75 -6.41
CA ARG A 63 24.65 -38.29 -6.34
C ARG A 63 24.97 -37.66 -7.68
N LEU A 64 25.95 -38.15 -8.42
CA LEU A 64 26.27 -37.65 -9.75
C LEU A 64 25.11 -37.79 -10.74
N GLN A 65 24.33 -38.88 -10.64
CA GLN A 65 23.11 -39.11 -11.44
C GLN A 65 22.00 -38.10 -11.04
N ALA A 66 21.83 -37.84 -9.75
CA ALA A 66 20.89 -36.82 -9.26
C ALA A 66 21.29 -35.40 -9.70
N ASP A 67 22.61 -35.10 -9.65
CA ASP A 67 23.16 -33.84 -10.15
C ASP A 67 22.93 -33.68 -11.66
N LEU A 68 23.12 -34.75 -12.46
CA LEU A 68 22.81 -34.73 -13.89
C LEU A 68 21.31 -34.52 -14.16
N ALA A 69 20.43 -35.10 -13.37
CA ALA A 69 19.00 -34.85 -13.47
C ALA A 69 18.64 -33.39 -13.10
N THR A 70 19.42 -32.75 -12.22
CA THR A 70 19.28 -31.33 -11.86
C THR A 70 19.61 -30.42 -13.03
N CYS A 71 20.53 -30.79 -13.92
CA CYS A 71 20.83 -29.99 -15.13
C CYS A 71 19.59 -29.71 -15.99
N ALA A 72 18.68 -30.68 -16.12
CA ALA A 72 17.44 -30.48 -16.88
C ALA A 72 16.54 -29.41 -16.21
N LYS A 73 16.51 -29.36 -14.88
CA LYS A 73 15.78 -28.35 -14.13
C LYS A 73 16.40 -26.96 -14.27
N LEU A 74 17.73 -26.86 -14.23
CA LEU A 74 18.46 -25.61 -14.43
C LEU A 74 18.25 -25.01 -15.82
N GLN A 75 18.09 -25.85 -16.85
CA GLN A 75 17.87 -25.45 -18.24
C GLN A 75 16.40 -25.25 -18.62
N HIS A 76 15.47 -25.70 -17.77
CA HIS A 76 14.03 -25.57 -18.02
C HIS A 76 13.62 -24.09 -17.99
N LYS A 77 12.86 -23.67 -19.00
CA LYS A 77 12.22 -22.35 -19.04
C LYS A 77 10.76 -22.49 -18.61
N PRO A 78 10.35 -21.90 -17.48
CA PRO A 78 8.97 -21.87 -17.07
C PRO A 78 8.06 -21.27 -18.12
N GLN A 79 6.82 -21.72 -18.12
CA GLN A 79 5.75 -21.18 -18.96
C GLN A 79 4.56 -20.86 -18.05
N ASP A 80 3.79 -19.87 -18.45
CA ASP A 80 2.56 -19.55 -17.73
C ASP A 80 1.63 -20.77 -17.77
N PRO A 81 1.07 -21.20 -16.63
CA PRO A 81 0.23 -22.37 -16.57
C PRO A 81 -1.06 -22.10 -17.35
N ALA A 82 -1.22 -22.77 -18.49
CA ALA A 82 -2.33 -22.61 -19.43
C ALA A 82 -3.06 -23.93 -19.65
N GLY A 83 -4.15 -23.87 -20.43
CA GLY A 83 -4.91 -25.03 -20.91
C GLY A 83 -6.04 -25.47 -19.96
N GLN A 84 -6.85 -26.41 -20.47
CA GLN A 84 -8.03 -26.92 -19.75
C GLN A 84 -7.62 -27.82 -18.59
N ARG A 85 -8.33 -27.66 -17.46
CA ARG A 85 -8.17 -28.45 -16.25
C ARG A 85 -9.50 -29.10 -15.87
N ALA A 86 -9.43 -30.32 -15.34
CA ALA A 86 -10.60 -30.98 -14.75
C ALA A 86 -10.98 -30.33 -13.41
N ARG A 87 -9.96 -29.94 -12.62
CA ARG A 87 -10.12 -29.28 -11.32
C ARG A 87 -8.97 -28.30 -11.04
N ASN A 88 -9.19 -27.39 -10.13
CA ASN A 88 -8.16 -26.53 -9.56
C ASN A 88 -7.20 -27.37 -8.68
N GLY A 89 -5.88 -27.10 -8.69
CA GLY A 89 -4.89 -27.77 -7.86
C GLY A 89 -5.12 -27.60 -6.35
N ARG A 90 -5.86 -26.57 -5.97
CA ARG A 90 -6.24 -26.24 -4.58
C ARG A 90 -7.62 -26.76 -4.18
N TYR A 91 -8.35 -27.43 -5.10
CA TYR A 91 -9.71 -27.93 -4.84
C TYR A 91 -9.71 -28.93 -3.68
N ILE A 92 -10.69 -28.75 -2.78
CA ILE A 92 -10.94 -29.63 -1.63
C ILE A 92 -12.09 -30.56 -1.95
N GLU A 93 -11.85 -31.86 -1.86
CA GLU A 93 -12.87 -32.87 -2.11
C GLU A 93 -14.07 -32.69 -1.17
N GLY A 94 -15.26 -32.81 -1.75
CA GLY A 94 -16.54 -32.67 -1.01
C GLY A 94 -17.12 -31.25 -0.99
N HIS A 95 -16.44 -30.25 -1.56
CA HIS A 95 -17.04 -28.93 -1.75
C HIS A 95 -18.13 -29.00 -2.81
N LYS A 96 -19.27 -28.38 -2.47
CA LYS A 96 -20.43 -28.36 -3.36
C LYS A 96 -20.23 -27.37 -4.49
N PRO A 97 -20.68 -27.73 -5.72
CA PRO A 97 -20.72 -26.78 -6.82
C PRO A 97 -21.63 -25.58 -6.49
N THR A 98 -21.35 -24.44 -7.06
CA THR A 98 -22.14 -23.21 -6.86
C THR A 98 -22.58 -22.63 -8.17
N LEU A 99 -23.87 -22.30 -8.27
CA LEU A 99 -24.45 -21.51 -9.36
C LEU A 99 -24.76 -20.10 -8.86
N ILE A 100 -23.99 -19.11 -9.33
CA ILE A 100 -24.29 -17.70 -9.11
C ILE A 100 -25.21 -17.25 -10.23
N LYS A 101 -26.46 -16.93 -9.90
CA LYS A 101 -27.49 -16.52 -10.85
C LYS A 101 -27.64 -15.01 -10.91
N ASN A 102 -28.12 -14.54 -12.05
CA ASN A 102 -28.59 -13.18 -12.23
C ASN A 102 -27.53 -12.13 -11.83
N ALA A 103 -26.27 -12.34 -12.22
CA ALA A 103 -25.19 -11.39 -11.99
C ALA A 103 -24.97 -10.47 -13.20
N THR A 104 -24.51 -9.24 -12.95
CA THR A 104 -23.95 -8.35 -13.98
C THR A 104 -22.43 -8.59 -13.99
N VAL A 105 -21.96 -9.35 -14.99
CA VAL A 105 -20.61 -9.92 -15.02
C VAL A 105 -19.65 -9.03 -15.81
N TRP A 106 -18.50 -8.72 -15.21
CA TRP A 106 -17.33 -8.18 -15.90
C TRP A 106 -16.41 -9.33 -16.31
N VAL A 107 -16.32 -9.61 -17.60
CA VAL A 107 -15.50 -10.74 -18.09
C VAL A 107 -14.00 -10.48 -17.92
N GLY A 108 -13.56 -9.23 -18.02
CA GLY A 108 -12.16 -8.82 -17.86
C GLY A 108 -11.34 -8.88 -19.16
N GLU A 109 -11.99 -9.05 -20.30
CA GLU A 109 -11.36 -8.98 -21.61
C GLU A 109 -12.32 -8.35 -22.65
N PRO A 110 -11.79 -7.76 -23.74
CA PRO A 110 -12.63 -7.21 -24.79
C PRO A 110 -13.33 -8.32 -25.60
N ALA A 111 -14.42 -7.99 -26.25
CA ALA A 111 -15.15 -8.90 -27.14
C ALA A 111 -14.23 -9.44 -28.23
N ALA A 112 -14.47 -10.70 -28.63
CA ALA A 112 -13.68 -11.35 -29.68
C ALA A 112 -13.71 -10.54 -31.01
N GLY A 113 -12.53 -10.32 -31.58
CA GLY A 113 -12.36 -9.53 -32.81
C GLY A 113 -12.08 -8.03 -32.57
N THR A 114 -12.07 -7.55 -31.33
CA THR A 114 -11.62 -6.19 -30.99
C THR A 114 -10.12 -6.05 -31.29
N SER A 115 -9.72 -4.99 -32.00
CA SER A 115 -8.30 -4.73 -32.26
C SER A 115 -7.56 -4.35 -30.97
N ALA A 116 -6.24 -4.53 -30.92
CA ALA A 116 -5.44 -4.13 -29.74
C ALA A 116 -5.54 -2.62 -29.48
N GLU A 117 -5.61 -1.79 -30.53
CA GLU A 117 -5.78 -0.34 -30.41
C GLU A 117 -7.17 0.01 -29.83
N ASP A 118 -8.24 -0.63 -30.33
CA ASP A 118 -9.59 -0.41 -29.81
C ASP A 118 -9.71 -0.92 -28.36
N ALA A 119 -9.10 -2.07 -28.05
CA ALA A 119 -9.08 -2.60 -26.69
C ALA A 119 -8.32 -1.68 -25.71
N HIS A 120 -7.18 -1.11 -26.14
CA HIS A 120 -6.45 -0.11 -25.36
C HIS A 120 -7.29 1.15 -25.12
N ALA A 121 -8.09 1.56 -26.09
CA ALA A 121 -9.05 2.66 -25.97
C ALA A 121 -10.33 2.28 -25.19
N GLY A 122 -10.44 1.07 -24.64
CA GLY A 122 -11.58 0.59 -23.84
C GLY A 122 -12.76 0.04 -24.64
N LYS A 123 -12.66 0.00 -25.97
CA LYS A 123 -13.73 -0.57 -26.79
C LYS A 123 -13.79 -2.08 -26.64
N GLY A 124 -14.99 -2.64 -26.79
CA GLY A 124 -15.23 -4.08 -26.66
C GLY A 124 -15.42 -4.59 -25.25
N TYR A 125 -15.12 -3.80 -24.24
CA TYR A 125 -15.41 -4.13 -22.84
C TYR A 125 -16.85 -3.80 -22.50
N SER A 126 -17.49 -4.67 -21.73
CA SER A 126 -18.87 -4.44 -21.28
C SER A 126 -19.22 -5.29 -20.04
N TRP A 127 -20.20 -4.83 -19.32
CA TRP A 127 -20.91 -5.60 -18.31
C TRP A 127 -21.98 -6.45 -19.01
N VAL A 128 -22.10 -7.73 -18.65
CA VAL A 128 -23.01 -8.67 -19.30
C VAL A 128 -23.86 -9.37 -18.24
N GLN A 129 -25.18 -9.37 -18.42
CA GLN A 129 -26.09 -10.18 -17.59
C GLN A 129 -25.84 -11.66 -17.84
N SER A 130 -25.42 -12.40 -16.82
CA SER A 130 -25.04 -13.80 -16.95
C SER A 130 -25.15 -14.53 -15.61
N ASP A 131 -25.28 -15.86 -15.69
CA ASP A 131 -25.05 -16.78 -14.58
C ASP A 131 -23.59 -17.28 -14.66
N VAL A 132 -23.00 -17.61 -13.50
CA VAL A 132 -21.65 -18.18 -13.39
C VAL A 132 -21.73 -19.49 -12.60
N PHE A 133 -21.30 -20.58 -13.22
CA PHE A 133 -21.28 -21.89 -12.59
C PHE A 133 -19.86 -22.26 -12.16
N LEU A 134 -19.69 -22.54 -10.86
CA LEU A 134 -18.42 -22.92 -10.22
C LEU A 134 -18.48 -24.40 -9.80
N GLU A 135 -17.49 -25.16 -10.22
CA GLU A 135 -17.35 -26.57 -9.87
C GLU A 135 -15.90 -27.00 -9.86
N HIS A 136 -15.49 -27.86 -8.93
CA HIS A 136 -14.12 -28.34 -8.77
C HIS A 136 -13.07 -27.22 -8.65
N GLY A 137 -13.45 -26.12 -8.03
CA GLY A 137 -12.59 -24.95 -7.84
C GLY A 137 -12.39 -24.09 -9.11
N LEU A 138 -13.16 -24.33 -10.17
CA LEU A 138 -13.05 -23.65 -11.47
C LEU A 138 -14.37 -22.99 -11.86
N ILE A 139 -14.27 -21.93 -12.66
CA ILE A 139 -15.39 -21.43 -13.45
C ILE A 139 -15.63 -22.43 -14.60
N LYS A 140 -16.74 -23.14 -14.58
CA LYS A 140 -17.09 -24.14 -15.61
C LYS A 140 -17.87 -23.53 -16.76
N SER A 141 -18.77 -22.61 -16.47
CA SER A 141 -19.52 -21.91 -17.50
C SER A 141 -19.93 -20.51 -17.08
N VAL A 142 -20.04 -19.64 -18.07
CA VAL A 142 -20.57 -18.27 -17.95
C VAL A 142 -21.58 -18.13 -19.07
N GLY A 143 -22.83 -17.79 -18.80
CA GLY A 143 -23.85 -17.64 -19.80
C GLY A 143 -25.22 -17.30 -19.23
N ALA A 144 -26.10 -16.80 -20.06
CA ALA A 144 -27.45 -16.43 -19.63
C ALA A 144 -28.32 -17.68 -19.37
N ASN A 145 -29.06 -17.67 -18.25
CA ASN A 145 -30.08 -18.66 -17.90
C ASN A 145 -29.56 -20.12 -17.85
N ILE A 146 -28.47 -20.37 -17.13
CA ILE A 146 -27.99 -21.74 -16.91
C ILE A 146 -29.07 -22.56 -16.20
N ALA A 147 -29.54 -23.64 -16.89
CA ALA A 147 -30.60 -24.48 -16.36
C ALA A 147 -30.10 -25.32 -15.19
N THR A 148 -30.73 -25.20 -14.02
CA THR A 148 -30.39 -25.97 -12.82
C THR A 148 -30.55 -27.47 -12.99
N ASP A 149 -31.52 -27.91 -13.81
CA ASP A 149 -31.78 -29.33 -14.06
C ASP A 149 -30.64 -30.06 -14.79
N SER A 150 -29.70 -29.30 -15.37
CA SER A 150 -28.51 -29.85 -16.05
C SER A 150 -27.28 -29.92 -15.16
N LEU A 151 -27.39 -29.42 -13.90
CA LEU A 151 -26.30 -29.32 -12.95
C LEU A 151 -26.38 -30.44 -11.90
N PRO A 152 -25.26 -30.68 -11.13
CA PRO A 152 -25.29 -31.61 -10.01
C PRO A 152 -26.44 -31.35 -9.04
N SER A 153 -27.02 -32.41 -8.50
CA SER A 153 -28.20 -32.30 -7.61
C SER A 153 -27.95 -31.60 -6.28
N ASP A 154 -26.69 -31.47 -5.89
CA ASP A 154 -26.23 -30.81 -4.66
C ASP A 154 -25.73 -29.39 -4.90
N VAL A 155 -25.96 -28.80 -6.08
CA VAL A 155 -25.57 -27.43 -6.43
C VAL A 155 -26.18 -26.42 -5.46
N GLN A 156 -25.34 -25.53 -4.96
CA GLN A 156 -25.78 -24.38 -4.18
C GLN A 156 -26.11 -23.23 -5.14
N VAL A 157 -27.26 -22.61 -4.96
CA VAL A 157 -27.68 -21.48 -5.78
C VAL A 157 -27.57 -20.18 -4.97
N TYR A 158 -26.81 -19.24 -5.48
CA TYR A 158 -26.70 -17.87 -4.98
C TYR A 158 -27.31 -16.91 -5.99
N ASP A 159 -28.32 -16.13 -5.60
CA ASP A 159 -28.90 -15.09 -6.46
C ASP A 159 -28.17 -13.76 -6.23
N ALA A 160 -27.42 -13.31 -7.21
CA ALA A 160 -26.73 -12.04 -7.17
C ALA A 160 -27.67 -10.83 -7.29
N GLN A 161 -28.96 -11.04 -7.63
CA GLN A 161 -29.98 -9.98 -7.75
C GLN A 161 -29.58 -8.86 -8.73
N GLY A 162 -28.86 -9.19 -9.77
CA GLY A 162 -28.34 -8.24 -10.76
C GLY A 162 -27.04 -7.52 -10.36
N ARG A 163 -26.52 -7.76 -9.15
CA ARG A 163 -25.32 -7.09 -8.64
C ARG A 163 -24.07 -7.31 -9.53
N PRO A 164 -23.11 -6.37 -9.51
CA PRO A 164 -21.85 -6.53 -10.22
C PRO A 164 -21.07 -7.74 -9.75
N LEU A 165 -20.51 -8.50 -10.69
CA LEU A 165 -19.60 -9.62 -10.44
C LEU A 165 -18.33 -9.44 -11.23
N THR A 166 -17.18 -9.51 -10.54
CA THR A 166 -15.84 -9.46 -11.12
C THR A 166 -15.05 -10.71 -10.78
N ALA A 167 -13.91 -10.91 -11.44
CA ALA A 167 -12.86 -11.77 -10.91
C ALA A 167 -12.39 -11.22 -9.55
N GLY A 168 -11.81 -12.10 -8.73
CA GLY A 168 -11.17 -11.72 -7.48
C GLY A 168 -10.06 -10.69 -7.70
N ILE A 169 -9.93 -9.76 -6.77
CA ILE A 169 -8.88 -8.75 -6.79
C ILE A 169 -7.52 -9.44 -6.55
N VAL A 170 -6.51 -9.00 -7.27
CA VAL A 170 -5.13 -9.48 -7.18
C VAL A 170 -4.23 -8.32 -6.75
N ASP A 171 -3.70 -8.40 -5.54
CA ASP A 171 -2.74 -7.44 -5.00
C ASP A 171 -1.32 -7.97 -5.19
N MET A 172 -0.58 -7.40 -6.14
CA MET A 172 0.77 -7.89 -6.42
C MET A 172 1.87 -7.30 -5.53
N HIS A 173 1.52 -6.64 -4.43
CA HIS A 173 2.46 -6.18 -3.41
C HIS A 173 1.82 -6.15 -2.03
N SER A 174 2.16 -7.12 -1.21
CA SER A 174 1.67 -7.23 0.17
C SER A 174 2.75 -7.82 1.08
N HIS A 175 2.67 -7.48 2.37
CA HIS A 175 3.46 -8.11 3.44
C HIS A 175 2.56 -8.86 4.43
N ALA A 176 1.32 -9.17 4.03
CA ALA A 176 0.39 -9.94 4.84
C ALA A 176 0.99 -11.29 5.29
N GLY A 177 0.88 -11.59 6.55
CA GLY A 177 1.43 -12.80 7.16
C GLY A 177 2.91 -12.73 7.52
N VAL A 178 3.76 -11.92 6.83
CA VAL A 178 5.15 -11.66 7.26
C VAL A 178 5.26 -10.38 8.09
N ASN A 179 4.21 -9.56 8.09
CA ASN A 179 4.01 -8.45 9.01
C ASN A 179 2.58 -8.54 9.58
N PRO A 180 2.31 -9.51 10.47
CA PRO A 180 0.98 -9.74 11.01
C PRO A 180 0.48 -8.55 11.82
N LEU A 181 -0.83 -8.27 11.74
CA LEU A 181 -1.47 -7.20 12.49
C LEU A 181 -2.31 -7.75 13.67
N PRO A 182 -2.32 -7.05 14.80
CA PRO A 182 -1.57 -5.82 15.11
C PRO A 182 -0.07 -6.07 15.19
N GLN A 183 0.73 -5.08 14.80
CA GLN A 183 2.19 -5.18 14.79
C GLN A 183 2.74 -5.48 16.18
N LEU A 184 3.43 -6.60 16.33
CA LEU A 184 4.13 -7.02 17.53
C LEU A 184 5.57 -7.35 17.16
N ARG A 185 6.53 -6.87 17.94
CA ARG A 185 7.97 -7.02 17.64
C ARG A 185 8.44 -8.46 17.41
N GLY A 186 7.76 -9.44 18.00
CA GLY A 186 8.09 -10.85 17.83
C GLY A 186 7.53 -11.51 16.58
N ASN A 187 6.66 -10.82 15.84
CA ASN A 187 5.97 -11.35 14.66
C ASN A 187 6.28 -10.53 13.40
N GLU A 188 7.24 -9.60 13.47
CA GLU A 188 7.61 -8.77 12.34
C GLU A 188 8.79 -9.41 11.60
N ASP A 189 8.52 -10.03 10.46
CA ASP A 189 9.45 -10.79 9.62
C ASP A 189 9.59 -10.20 8.21
N THR A 190 9.24 -8.90 8.06
CA THR A 190 9.23 -8.25 6.73
C THR A 190 10.62 -8.16 6.11
N ASN A 191 11.65 -7.82 6.92
CA ASN A 191 12.99 -7.58 6.43
C ASN A 191 14.04 -8.41 7.18
N GLU A 192 14.91 -9.11 6.45
CA GLU A 192 16.07 -9.77 7.01
C GLU A 192 17.28 -8.82 6.98
N MET A 193 17.52 -8.15 8.11
CA MET A 193 18.52 -7.07 8.22
C MET A 193 19.93 -7.57 8.60
N SER A 194 20.22 -8.88 8.51
CA SER A 194 21.54 -9.44 8.80
C SER A 194 22.58 -9.17 7.71
N ALA A 195 22.14 -8.87 6.48
CA ALA A 195 23.00 -8.47 5.36
C ALA A 195 22.24 -7.57 4.37
N ASP A 196 22.96 -6.83 3.53
CA ASP A 196 22.37 -5.93 2.52
C ASP A 196 21.77 -6.71 1.35
N ILE A 197 22.24 -7.93 1.12
CA ILE A 197 21.82 -8.83 0.04
C ILE A 197 21.48 -10.19 0.62
N THR A 198 20.18 -10.51 0.58
CA THR A 198 19.62 -11.73 1.16
C THR A 198 18.75 -12.52 0.15
N PRO A 199 19.25 -12.85 -1.05
CA PRO A 199 18.45 -13.52 -2.09
C PRO A 199 18.01 -14.94 -1.70
N TYR A 200 18.54 -15.47 -0.61
CA TYR A 200 18.33 -16.81 -0.09
C TYR A 200 17.21 -16.94 0.93
N VAL A 201 16.67 -15.81 1.44
CA VAL A 201 15.51 -15.85 2.33
C VAL A 201 14.22 -15.95 1.51
N ARG A 202 13.15 -16.45 2.14
CA ARG A 202 11.88 -16.71 1.46
C ARG A 202 10.72 -16.25 2.34
N SER A 203 9.83 -15.43 1.82
CA SER A 203 8.68 -14.92 2.58
C SER A 203 7.76 -16.04 3.12
N ILE A 204 7.70 -17.19 2.44
CA ILE A 204 6.90 -18.33 2.88
C ILE A 204 7.37 -18.91 4.21
N ASP A 205 8.65 -18.75 4.57
CA ASP A 205 9.22 -19.30 5.81
C ASP A 205 8.86 -18.44 7.04
N GLY A 206 8.47 -17.16 6.83
CA GLY A 206 8.00 -16.25 7.87
C GLY A 206 6.48 -15.99 7.82
N LEU A 207 5.75 -16.58 6.85
CA LEU A 207 4.34 -16.29 6.67
C LEU A 207 3.49 -16.94 7.76
N ASP A 208 2.79 -16.12 8.56
CA ASP A 208 1.81 -16.56 9.55
C ASP A 208 0.42 -16.73 8.90
N PRO A 209 -0.07 -17.98 8.72
CA PRO A 209 -1.39 -18.21 8.15
C PRO A 209 -2.55 -17.88 9.12
N LEU A 210 -2.26 -17.60 10.39
CA LEU A 210 -3.24 -17.17 11.40
C LEU A 210 -3.35 -15.66 11.51
N ASP A 211 -2.60 -14.90 10.73
CA ASP A 211 -2.71 -13.46 10.70
C ASP A 211 -4.15 -13.01 10.42
N HIS A 212 -4.74 -12.29 11.38
CA HIS A 212 -6.12 -11.83 11.29
C HIS A 212 -6.40 -10.97 10.04
N GLN A 213 -5.42 -10.23 9.58
CA GLN A 213 -5.59 -9.39 8.39
C GLN A 213 -5.88 -10.19 7.12
N ILE A 214 -5.53 -11.49 7.04
CA ILE A 214 -5.93 -12.35 5.93
C ILE A 214 -7.45 -12.38 5.76
N GLN A 215 -8.21 -12.40 6.86
CA GLN A 215 -9.67 -12.34 6.83
C GLN A 215 -10.17 -10.93 6.46
N VAL A 216 -9.50 -9.88 6.95
CA VAL A 216 -9.82 -8.49 6.63
C VAL A 216 -9.55 -8.20 5.15
N ILE A 217 -8.38 -8.56 4.63
CA ILE A 217 -8.00 -8.38 3.22
C ILE A 217 -9.00 -9.07 2.29
N LYS A 218 -9.34 -10.32 2.58
CA LYS A 218 -10.34 -11.09 1.84
C LYS A 218 -11.71 -10.40 1.82
N SER A 219 -12.09 -9.72 2.91
CA SER A 219 -13.38 -9.01 2.99
C SER A 219 -13.47 -7.82 2.03
N GLY A 220 -12.36 -7.31 1.52
CA GLY A 220 -12.30 -6.32 0.44
C GLY A 220 -12.36 -6.91 -0.97
N GLY A 221 -12.56 -8.23 -1.10
CA GLY A 221 -12.59 -8.90 -2.40
C GLY A 221 -11.22 -9.34 -2.92
N VAL A 222 -10.14 -9.13 -2.15
CA VAL A 222 -8.80 -9.56 -2.51
C VAL A 222 -8.69 -11.07 -2.31
N THR A 223 -8.57 -11.81 -3.39
CA THR A 223 -8.47 -13.28 -3.36
C THR A 223 -7.04 -13.78 -3.38
N THR A 224 -6.15 -12.98 -3.98
CA THR A 224 -4.75 -13.38 -4.24
C THR A 224 -3.81 -12.23 -3.95
N SER A 225 -2.68 -12.50 -3.29
CA SER A 225 -1.61 -11.51 -3.09
C SER A 225 -0.23 -12.12 -3.36
N LEU A 226 0.69 -11.29 -3.90
CA LEU A 226 2.12 -11.58 -3.88
C LEU A 226 2.69 -11.09 -2.56
N VAL A 227 3.08 -12.01 -1.69
CA VAL A 227 3.74 -11.70 -0.41
C VAL A 227 5.24 -11.60 -0.64
N LEU A 228 5.74 -10.38 -0.52
CA LEU A 228 7.13 -10.02 -0.74
C LEU A 228 7.88 -9.84 0.59
N PRO A 229 9.19 -10.12 0.65
CA PRO A 229 10.04 -9.47 1.64
C PRO A 229 9.99 -7.94 1.49
N GLY A 230 10.32 -7.21 2.54
CA GLY A 230 10.36 -5.76 2.52
C GLY A 230 11.46 -5.19 1.64
N SER A 231 11.68 -3.88 1.75
CA SER A 231 12.63 -3.13 0.93
C SER A 231 13.83 -2.60 1.73
N GLY A 232 14.07 -3.12 2.92
CA GLY A 232 15.25 -2.78 3.73
C GLY A 232 16.57 -3.27 3.13
N ASN A 233 16.53 -4.23 2.19
CA ASN A 233 17.69 -4.84 1.53
C ASN A 233 17.64 -4.56 0.02
N ASN A 234 18.81 -4.36 -0.63
CA ASN A 234 18.87 -4.24 -2.09
C ASN A 234 18.33 -5.49 -2.79
N ILE A 235 18.58 -6.68 -2.24
CA ILE A 235 17.95 -7.93 -2.67
C ILE A 235 17.35 -8.59 -1.45
N GLY A 236 16.02 -8.48 -1.32
CA GLY A 236 15.30 -8.86 -0.10
C GLY A 236 14.97 -10.35 0.00
N GLY A 237 14.95 -11.10 -1.12
CA GLY A 237 14.67 -12.53 -1.13
C GLY A 237 13.47 -12.95 -1.97
N GLU A 238 13.15 -14.25 -1.91
CA GLU A 238 12.06 -14.83 -2.67
C GLU A 238 10.68 -14.45 -2.09
N ALA A 239 9.76 -14.18 -3.00
CA ALA A 239 8.36 -13.89 -2.73
C ALA A 239 7.46 -15.05 -3.16
N PHE A 240 6.23 -15.08 -2.64
CA PHE A 240 5.28 -16.15 -2.94
C PHE A 240 3.89 -15.59 -3.19
N VAL A 241 3.21 -16.11 -4.22
CA VAL A 241 1.81 -15.78 -4.49
C VAL A 241 0.92 -16.70 -3.66
N ILE A 242 0.07 -16.08 -2.85
CA ILE A 242 -0.89 -16.79 -2.00
C ILE A 242 -2.33 -16.45 -2.37
N LYS A 243 -3.26 -17.34 -2.03
CA LYS A 243 -4.69 -17.03 -1.96
C LYS A 243 -5.11 -16.92 -0.49
N HIS A 244 -6.01 -15.98 -0.21
CA HIS A 244 -6.48 -15.67 1.14
C HIS A 244 -7.52 -16.67 1.67
N ALA A 245 -7.40 -17.94 1.29
CA ALA A 245 -8.23 -19.04 1.78
C ALA A 245 -7.39 -19.98 2.65
N VAL A 246 -7.68 -20.03 3.94
CA VAL A 246 -6.89 -20.78 4.94
C VAL A 246 -7.76 -21.31 6.08
N GLY A 247 -7.57 -22.57 6.44
CA GLY A 247 -8.20 -23.21 7.59
C GLY A 247 -9.70 -23.52 7.43
N ARG A 248 -10.31 -24.02 8.50
CA ARG A 248 -11.67 -24.53 8.51
C ARG A 248 -12.76 -23.57 8.05
N PRO A 249 -12.69 -22.25 8.33
CA PRO A 249 -13.70 -21.32 7.84
C PRO A 249 -13.79 -21.32 6.31
N ASP A 250 -12.67 -21.58 5.64
CA ASP A 250 -12.58 -21.67 4.18
C ASP A 250 -12.71 -23.10 3.66
N GLY A 251 -13.15 -24.05 4.53
CA GLY A 251 -13.35 -25.46 4.22
C GLY A 251 -12.10 -26.33 4.26
N ARG A 252 -10.95 -25.79 4.66
CA ARG A 252 -9.68 -26.52 4.74
C ARG A 252 -9.52 -27.17 6.11
N LEU A 253 -8.94 -28.38 6.12
CA LEU A 253 -8.72 -29.11 7.37
C LEU A 253 -7.54 -28.56 8.17
N GLU A 254 -6.54 -28.11 7.48
CA GLU A 254 -5.28 -27.63 8.06
C GLU A 254 -5.09 -26.14 7.89
N VAL A 255 -4.28 -25.55 8.77
CA VAL A 255 -3.83 -24.17 8.68
C VAL A 255 -2.35 -24.22 8.33
N SER A 256 -2.00 -23.93 7.08
CA SER A 256 -0.64 -24.03 6.57
C SER A 256 -0.35 -22.96 5.52
N ALA A 257 0.81 -22.31 5.62
CA ALA A 257 1.29 -21.40 4.59
C ALA A 257 1.44 -22.10 3.22
N ALA A 258 1.81 -23.38 3.19
CA ALA A 258 1.91 -24.15 1.97
C ALA A 258 0.55 -24.32 1.27
N ASP A 259 -0.54 -24.49 2.04
CA ASP A 259 -1.90 -24.59 1.50
C ASP A 259 -2.42 -23.26 0.93
N MET A 260 -1.78 -22.15 1.26
CA MET A 260 -2.12 -20.83 0.73
C MET A 260 -1.50 -20.56 -0.64
N LEU A 261 -0.51 -21.33 -1.10
CA LEU A 261 0.11 -21.10 -2.41
C LEU A 261 -0.93 -21.07 -3.53
N ALA A 262 -0.94 -19.99 -4.31
CA ALA A 262 -1.86 -19.84 -5.43
C ALA A 262 -1.58 -20.85 -6.56
N ASP A 263 -0.32 -21.17 -6.78
CA ASP A 263 0.15 -22.20 -7.69
C ASP A 263 0.93 -23.28 -6.90
N PRO A 264 0.27 -24.39 -6.49
CA PRO A 264 0.93 -25.49 -5.78
C PRO A 264 2.08 -26.14 -6.55
N ASP A 265 2.02 -26.09 -7.90
CA ASP A 265 3.06 -26.66 -8.77
C ASP A 265 4.30 -25.76 -8.86
N ARG A 266 4.22 -24.53 -8.36
CA ARG A 266 5.30 -23.53 -8.37
C ARG A 266 5.90 -23.34 -9.77
N SER A 267 5.04 -23.10 -10.76
CA SER A 267 5.45 -22.88 -12.16
C SER A 267 6.42 -21.72 -12.26
N TRP A 268 6.21 -20.65 -11.48
CA TRP A 268 7.09 -19.48 -11.39
C TRP A 268 7.64 -19.27 -9.97
N ARG A 269 8.84 -18.73 -9.91
CA ARG A 269 9.44 -18.15 -8.70
C ARG A 269 9.40 -16.62 -8.79
N TYR A 270 9.47 -15.95 -7.65
CA TYR A 270 9.41 -14.48 -7.56
C TYR A 270 10.50 -13.99 -6.64
N ILE A 271 11.02 -12.79 -6.89
CA ILE A 271 12.03 -12.16 -6.02
C ILE A 271 11.74 -10.68 -5.84
N LYS A 272 11.99 -10.18 -4.62
CA LYS A 272 11.96 -8.75 -4.27
C LYS A 272 13.37 -8.18 -4.33
N MET A 273 13.49 -7.04 -5.02
CA MET A 273 14.66 -6.18 -5.00
C MET A 273 14.25 -4.76 -4.63
N ALA A 274 15.17 -3.94 -4.17
CA ALA A 274 14.90 -2.57 -3.78
C ALA A 274 16.08 -1.65 -4.08
N CYS A 275 15.78 -0.41 -4.43
CA CYS A 275 16.74 0.69 -4.56
C CYS A 275 16.20 1.96 -3.89
N GLY A 276 17.05 2.94 -3.68
CA GLY A 276 16.67 4.23 -3.14
C GLY A 276 16.84 4.36 -1.63
N GLU A 277 16.04 5.23 -1.01
CA GLU A 277 16.22 5.61 0.39
C GLU A 277 16.07 4.46 1.38
N ASN A 278 15.23 3.45 1.05
CA ASN A 278 14.97 2.33 1.95
C ASN A 278 16.21 1.48 2.20
N PRO A 279 16.86 0.87 1.18
CA PRO A 279 18.08 0.11 1.42
C PRO A 279 19.27 1.00 1.80
N LYS A 280 19.27 2.29 1.46
CA LYS A 280 20.39 3.18 1.80
C LYS A 280 20.57 3.42 3.29
N ARG A 281 19.53 3.74 4.04
CA ARG A 281 19.64 4.07 5.47
C ARG A 281 18.36 4.21 6.25
N VAL A 282 17.22 4.28 5.61
CA VAL A 282 15.98 4.68 6.29
C VAL A 282 15.62 3.71 7.42
N TYR A 283 15.94 2.44 7.26
CA TYR A 283 15.61 1.38 8.21
C TYR A 283 16.81 0.87 9.04
N GLY A 284 17.97 1.48 8.93
CA GLY A 284 19.16 1.08 9.69
C GLY A 284 19.92 2.25 10.29
N LYS A 285 20.77 1.98 11.26
CA LYS A 285 21.76 2.97 11.70
C LYS A 285 22.84 3.07 10.64
N ALA A 286 23.29 4.30 10.36
CA ALA A 286 24.40 4.53 9.45
C ALA A 286 25.61 3.68 9.83
N GLY A 287 26.06 2.82 8.91
CA GLY A 287 27.19 1.91 9.10
C GLY A 287 26.86 0.52 9.66
N GLU A 288 25.59 0.24 10.01
CA GLU A 288 25.18 -1.11 10.44
C GLU A 288 24.61 -1.92 9.27
N HIS A 289 23.85 -1.28 8.36
CA HIS A 289 23.19 -1.93 7.22
C HIS A 289 23.14 -1.00 6.03
N GLY A 290 23.16 -1.58 4.85
CA GLY A 290 22.93 -0.95 3.58
C GLY A 290 24.08 -0.09 3.06
N PRO A 291 24.13 0.06 1.74
CA PRO A 291 24.96 1.03 1.07
C PRO A 291 24.56 2.45 1.49
N THR A 292 25.52 3.37 1.49
CA THR A 292 25.25 4.76 1.90
C THR A 292 24.88 5.68 0.72
N SER A 293 24.88 5.15 -0.49
CA SER A 293 24.61 5.90 -1.72
C SER A 293 24.07 4.99 -2.81
N ARG A 294 23.38 5.58 -3.81
CA ARG A 294 22.95 4.88 -5.02
C ARG A 294 24.10 4.25 -5.81
N MET A 295 25.29 4.83 -5.72
CA MET A 295 26.50 4.24 -6.31
C MET A 295 26.86 2.93 -5.61
N GLY A 296 26.73 2.86 -4.29
CA GLY A 296 26.92 1.66 -3.50
C GLY A 296 25.86 0.60 -3.81
N GLU A 297 24.58 0.98 -3.90
CA GLU A 297 23.48 0.09 -4.32
C GLU A 297 23.76 -0.55 -5.69
N SER A 298 24.15 0.26 -6.66
CA SER A 298 24.49 -0.22 -8.00
C SER A 298 25.67 -1.19 -7.99
N TRP A 299 26.66 -0.96 -7.12
CA TRP A 299 27.76 -1.90 -6.92
C TRP A 299 27.30 -3.23 -6.32
N GLU A 300 26.41 -3.19 -5.29
CA GLU A 300 25.88 -4.38 -4.66
C GLU A 300 25.07 -5.26 -5.64
N PHE A 301 24.23 -4.65 -6.47
CA PHE A 301 23.51 -5.37 -7.54
C PHE A 301 24.48 -6.04 -8.51
N ARG A 302 25.46 -5.27 -9.04
CA ARG A 302 26.41 -5.79 -10.01
C ARG A 302 27.27 -6.90 -9.42
N HIS A 303 27.75 -6.73 -8.17
CA HIS A 303 28.52 -7.75 -7.47
C HIS A 303 27.72 -9.03 -7.30
N ALA A 304 26.48 -8.96 -6.82
CA ALA A 304 25.62 -10.13 -6.61
C ALA A 304 25.33 -10.87 -7.92
N PHE A 305 24.98 -10.14 -8.98
CA PHE A 305 24.71 -10.73 -10.29
C PHE A 305 25.96 -11.30 -10.94
N GLU A 306 27.15 -10.74 -10.71
CA GLU A 306 28.43 -11.29 -11.19
C GLU A 306 28.73 -12.64 -10.51
N GLN A 307 28.51 -12.74 -9.18
CA GLN A 307 28.67 -14.01 -8.46
C GLN A 307 27.66 -15.07 -8.94
N ALA A 308 26.41 -14.68 -9.14
CA ALA A 308 25.41 -15.57 -9.70
C ALA A 308 25.75 -16.01 -11.13
N ALA A 309 26.26 -15.12 -11.97
CA ALA A 309 26.70 -15.44 -13.33
C ALA A 309 27.91 -16.40 -13.34
N ALA A 310 28.82 -16.27 -12.37
CA ALA A 310 29.93 -17.22 -12.20
C ALA A 310 29.38 -18.63 -11.87
N LEU A 311 28.46 -18.73 -10.89
CA LEU A 311 27.82 -20.00 -10.55
C LEU A 311 27.09 -20.62 -11.75
N VAL A 312 26.35 -19.80 -12.51
CA VAL A 312 25.64 -20.25 -13.72
C VAL A 312 26.62 -20.85 -14.74
N ARG A 313 27.75 -20.18 -15.00
CA ARG A 313 28.77 -20.70 -15.93
C ARG A 313 29.35 -22.01 -15.46
N GLU A 314 29.73 -22.12 -14.18
CA GLU A 314 30.27 -23.36 -13.60
C GLU A 314 29.28 -24.52 -13.68
N GLN A 315 27.99 -24.26 -13.43
CA GLN A 315 26.92 -25.24 -13.57
C GLN A 315 26.73 -25.68 -15.03
N ASP A 316 26.73 -24.74 -15.97
CA ASP A 316 26.55 -25.03 -17.39
C ASP A 316 27.73 -25.84 -17.97
N ASP A 317 28.97 -25.53 -17.57
CA ASP A 317 30.18 -26.26 -17.95
C ASP A 317 30.14 -27.69 -17.38
N TRP A 318 29.74 -27.85 -16.11
CA TRP A 318 29.59 -29.16 -15.49
C TRP A 318 28.49 -29.99 -16.19
N CYS A 319 27.34 -29.39 -16.45
CA CYS A 319 26.23 -30.04 -17.13
C CYS A 319 26.61 -30.48 -18.56
N ALA A 320 27.31 -29.60 -19.30
CA ALA A 320 27.78 -29.91 -20.64
C ALA A 320 28.79 -31.08 -20.64
N ALA A 321 29.74 -31.09 -19.72
CA ALA A 321 30.70 -32.18 -19.57
C ALA A 321 30.02 -33.51 -19.21
N ALA A 322 29.10 -33.52 -18.24
CA ALA A 322 28.34 -34.70 -17.81
C ALA A 322 27.40 -35.22 -18.90
N GLN A 323 26.77 -34.34 -19.69
CA GLN A 323 25.91 -34.72 -20.81
C GLN A 323 26.72 -35.35 -21.98
N ALA A 324 27.89 -34.81 -22.30
CA ALA A 324 28.72 -35.22 -23.40
C ALA A 324 29.50 -36.52 -23.10
N GLY A 325 30.06 -36.65 -21.89
CA GLY A 325 30.95 -37.72 -21.51
C GLY A 325 30.41 -38.71 -20.47
N GLY A 326 29.16 -38.50 -20.02
CA GLY A 326 28.59 -39.25 -18.88
C GLY A 326 29.11 -38.72 -17.54
N VAL A 327 28.53 -39.22 -16.45
CA VAL A 327 28.91 -38.79 -15.07
C VAL A 327 30.34 -39.19 -14.70
N ASP A 328 30.97 -40.08 -15.44
CA ASP A 328 32.36 -40.46 -15.27
C ASP A 328 33.35 -39.42 -15.84
N ALA A 329 32.85 -38.47 -16.64
CA ALA A 329 33.66 -37.39 -17.23
C ALA A 329 33.85 -36.19 -16.30
N VAL A 330 33.14 -36.14 -15.19
CA VAL A 330 33.22 -35.01 -14.23
C VAL A 330 34.04 -35.40 -13.00
N GLU A 331 34.80 -34.45 -12.47
CA GLU A 331 35.70 -34.68 -11.33
C GLU A 331 35.13 -34.14 -10.01
N THR A 332 34.00 -33.40 -10.07
CA THR A 332 33.34 -32.74 -8.94
C THR A 332 31.85 -32.99 -8.99
N TYR A 333 31.14 -32.74 -7.90
CA TYR A 333 29.70 -32.65 -7.93
C TYR A 333 29.28 -31.31 -8.61
N LEU A 334 28.02 -31.24 -9.02
CA LEU A 334 27.44 -30.02 -9.57
C LEU A 334 27.65 -28.87 -8.59
N PRO A 335 28.22 -27.72 -9.03
CA PRO A 335 28.40 -26.55 -8.18
C PRO A 335 27.07 -26.04 -7.61
N GLN A 336 27.07 -25.78 -6.31
CA GLN A 336 25.89 -25.28 -5.60
C GLN A 336 26.31 -24.21 -4.60
N ASP A 337 25.61 -23.08 -4.59
CA ASP A 337 25.71 -22.05 -3.56
C ASP A 337 24.33 -21.44 -3.34
N LEU A 338 23.73 -21.68 -2.17
CA LEU A 338 22.39 -21.19 -1.82
C LEU A 338 22.32 -19.65 -1.82
N ARG A 339 23.45 -18.97 -1.61
CA ARG A 339 23.45 -17.49 -1.63
C ARG A 339 23.13 -16.92 -3.00
N TRP A 340 23.52 -17.62 -4.08
CA TRP A 340 23.41 -17.14 -5.45
C TRP A 340 22.45 -17.94 -6.32
N GLU A 341 21.87 -18.99 -5.78
CA GLU A 341 20.98 -19.91 -6.52
C GLU A 341 19.77 -19.16 -7.10
N THR A 342 19.07 -18.37 -6.29
CA THR A 342 17.90 -17.61 -6.76
C THR A 342 18.26 -16.58 -7.83
N LEU A 343 19.41 -15.90 -7.69
CA LEU A 343 19.89 -14.96 -8.73
C LEU A 343 20.35 -15.70 -9.99
N GLY A 344 20.95 -16.88 -9.85
CA GLY A 344 21.24 -17.76 -10.98
C GLY A 344 19.97 -18.15 -11.74
N ALA A 345 18.88 -18.46 -11.01
CA ALA A 345 17.57 -18.70 -11.61
C ALA A 345 16.96 -17.46 -12.27
N VAL A 346 17.21 -16.24 -11.75
CA VAL A 346 16.85 -14.98 -12.43
C VAL A 346 17.56 -14.87 -13.79
N LEU A 347 18.86 -15.12 -13.82
CA LEU A 347 19.67 -15.08 -15.07
C LEU A 347 19.21 -16.14 -16.08
N ARG A 348 18.69 -17.26 -15.62
CA ARG A 348 18.08 -18.30 -16.46
C ARG A 348 16.67 -17.98 -16.93
N GLY A 349 16.06 -16.91 -16.44
CA GLY A 349 14.68 -16.49 -16.76
C GLY A 349 13.61 -17.33 -16.08
N GLN A 350 13.91 -17.87 -14.91
CA GLN A 350 13.03 -18.75 -14.12
C GLN A 350 12.32 -18.00 -12.96
N VAL A 351 12.64 -16.73 -12.76
CA VAL A 351 12.16 -15.92 -11.64
C VAL A 351 11.61 -14.61 -12.13
N HIS A 352 10.45 -14.21 -11.65
CA HIS A 352 9.87 -12.90 -11.88
C HIS A 352 10.41 -11.87 -10.89
N VAL A 353 11.09 -10.85 -11.42
CA VAL A 353 11.72 -9.78 -10.61
C VAL A 353 10.72 -8.66 -10.39
N ASN A 354 10.55 -8.27 -9.12
CA ASN A 354 9.74 -7.14 -8.66
C ASN A 354 10.65 -6.18 -7.89
N ALA A 355 10.69 -4.91 -8.28
CA ALA A 355 11.65 -3.95 -7.76
C ALA A 355 10.97 -2.73 -7.15
N HIS A 356 11.27 -2.45 -5.87
CA HIS A 356 10.96 -1.19 -5.20
C HIS A 356 11.95 -0.13 -5.66
N CYS A 357 11.55 0.79 -6.53
CA CYS A 357 12.35 1.94 -6.95
C CYS A 357 11.42 3.10 -7.32
N TYR A 358 11.70 4.29 -6.81
CA TYR A 358 10.82 5.46 -6.97
C TYR A 358 11.34 6.46 -8.00
N THR A 359 12.62 6.85 -7.88
CA THR A 359 13.15 8.04 -8.52
C THR A 359 13.75 7.74 -9.90
N VAL A 360 13.80 8.76 -10.75
CA VAL A 360 14.39 8.64 -12.10
C VAL A 360 15.79 8.02 -12.09
N PRO A 361 16.75 8.46 -11.23
CA PRO A 361 18.08 7.84 -11.22
C PRO A 361 18.07 6.36 -10.80
N ASP A 362 17.16 5.95 -9.91
CA ASP A 362 17.03 4.56 -9.49
C ASP A 362 16.46 3.69 -10.62
N LEU A 363 15.40 4.19 -11.29
CA LEU A 363 14.78 3.52 -12.43
C LEU A 363 15.76 3.34 -13.59
N GLU A 364 16.56 4.38 -13.91
CA GLU A 364 17.55 4.32 -14.98
C GLU A 364 18.67 3.33 -14.65
N ALA A 365 19.26 3.41 -13.45
CA ALA A 365 20.31 2.50 -13.02
C ALA A 365 19.83 1.04 -13.00
N PHE A 366 18.61 0.77 -12.53
CA PHE A 366 18.07 -0.60 -12.50
C PHE A 366 17.80 -1.13 -13.92
N VAL A 367 17.27 -0.30 -14.82
CA VAL A 367 17.12 -0.65 -16.25
C VAL A 367 18.47 -0.98 -16.88
N ASP A 368 19.53 -0.22 -16.54
CA ASP A 368 20.89 -0.52 -17.01
C ASP A 368 21.39 -1.86 -16.50
N HIS A 369 21.12 -2.25 -15.23
CA HIS A 369 21.43 -3.59 -14.71
C HIS A 369 20.70 -4.69 -15.48
N THR A 370 19.44 -4.49 -15.88
CA THR A 370 18.73 -5.47 -16.71
C THR A 370 19.41 -5.68 -18.06
N ASN A 371 19.94 -4.60 -18.64
CA ASN A 371 20.65 -4.63 -19.92
C ASN A 371 22.08 -5.21 -19.79
N GLU A 372 22.76 -5.01 -18.64
CA GLU A 372 24.07 -5.58 -18.36
C GLU A 372 23.97 -7.10 -18.16
N PHE A 373 23.04 -7.56 -17.32
CA PHE A 373 22.93 -8.97 -16.91
C PHE A 373 21.85 -9.78 -17.66
N LYS A 374 21.07 -9.16 -18.55
CA LYS A 374 20.08 -9.82 -19.41
C LYS A 374 18.94 -10.52 -18.68
N PHE A 375 18.30 -9.86 -17.73
CA PHE A 375 17.09 -10.34 -17.06
C PHE A 375 15.95 -9.35 -17.16
N PRO A 376 14.66 -9.81 -17.25
CA PRO A 376 13.50 -8.92 -17.31
C PRO A 376 13.02 -8.54 -15.91
N ILE A 377 12.40 -7.36 -15.80
CA ILE A 377 11.62 -6.93 -14.63
C ILE A 377 10.14 -7.08 -14.95
N ARG A 378 9.32 -7.53 -13.99
CA ARG A 378 7.87 -7.57 -14.14
C ARG A 378 7.21 -6.25 -13.83
N ALA A 379 7.56 -5.65 -12.66
CA ALA A 379 7.06 -4.35 -12.26
C ALA A 379 8.08 -3.58 -11.40
N PHE A 380 8.06 -2.27 -11.53
CA PHE A 380 8.52 -1.36 -10.50
C PHE A 380 7.35 -1.05 -9.56
N HIS A 381 7.58 -1.16 -8.25
CA HIS A 381 6.55 -1.06 -7.23
C HIS A 381 6.53 0.32 -6.58
N HIS A 382 5.31 0.85 -6.34
CA HIS A 382 5.01 2.21 -5.85
C HIS A 382 5.92 3.27 -6.49
N ALA A 383 6.20 3.06 -7.79
CA ALA A 383 7.23 3.74 -8.56
C ALA A 383 6.73 5.10 -9.07
N HIS A 384 6.64 6.06 -8.15
CA HIS A 384 5.94 7.33 -8.36
C HIS A 384 6.51 8.22 -9.47
N GLU A 385 7.80 8.14 -9.81
CA GLU A 385 8.39 8.94 -10.90
C GLU A 385 8.36 8.25 -12.27
N THR A 386 7.82 7.04 -12.40
CA THR A 386 7.77 6.30 -13.68
C THR A 386 7.02 7.07 -14.78
N TYR A 387 5.98 7.82 -14.40
CA TYR A 387 5.19 8.61 -15.36
C TYR A 387 5.98 9.75 -16.02
N ILE A 388 7.07 10.20 -15.37
CA ILE A 388 7.97 11.22 -15.92
C ILE A 388 8.85 10.63 -17.02
N VAL A 389 9.18 9.33 -16.91
CA VAL A 389 10.20 8.67 -17.73
C VAL A 389 9.74 7.34 -18.35
N PRO A 390 8.56 7.25 -18.96
CA PRO A 390 8.07 5.99 -19.53
C PRO A 390 9.03 5.41 -20.59
N GLU A 391 9.81 6.26 -21.27
CA GLU A 391 10.80 5.84 -22.26
C GLU A 391 12.03 5.14 -21.64
N ILE A 392 12.36 5.42 -20.38
CA ILE A 392 13.38 4.65 -19.65
C ILE A 392 12.88 3.21 -19.44
N LEU A 393 11.65 3.02 -19.02
CA LEU A 393 11.07 1.69 -18.80
C LEU A 393 11.07 0.85 -20.10
N LYS A 394 10.80 1.48 -21.23
CA LYS A 394 10.82 0.81 -22.55
C LYS A 394 12.20 0.32 -22.98
N ARG A 395 13.28 0.81 -22.37
CA ARG A 395 14.66 0.35 -22.60
C ARG A 395 15.05 -0.89 -21.80
N ALA A 396 14.23 -1.32 -20.84
CA ALA A 396 14.52 -2.50 -20.03
C ALA A 396 14.64 -3.76 -20.90
N TRP A 397 15.59 -4.64 -20.52
CA TRP A 397 15.80 -5.89 -21.23
C TRP A 397 14.57 -6.82 -21.11
N GLY A 398 14.26 -7.57 -22.19
CA GLY A 398 13.23 -8.62 -22.18
C GLY A 398 12.09 -8.40 -23.15
N GLY A 399 12.09 -7.32 -23.96
CA GLY A 399 11.14 -7.07 -25.05
C GLY A 399 9.72 -6.65 -24.60
N ARG A 400 9.48 -6.54 -23.29
CA ARG A 400 8.27 -5.97 -22.69
C ARG A 400 8.71 -4.94 -21.65
N PRO A 401 8.18 -3.72 -21.67
CA PRO A 401 8.41 -2.77 -20.61
C PRO A 401 7.91 -3.32 -19.27
N PRO A 402 8.63 -3.07 -18.15
CA PRO A 402 8.07 -3.35 -16.83
C PRO A 402 6.80 -2.54 -16.58
N ALA A 403 5.87 -3.12 -15.86
CA ALA A 403 4.69 -2.41 -15.39
C ALA A 403 5.07 -1.43 -14.28
N ALA A 404 4.24 -0.42 -14.06
CA ALA A 404 4.31 0.47 -12.91
C ALA A 404 3.21 0.10 -11.91
N ALA A 405 3.61 -0.45 -10.78
CA ALA A 405 2.70 -0.65 -9.65
C ALA A 405 2.68 0.63 -8.82
N LEU A 406 1.49 1.20 -8.58
CA LEU A 406 1.30 2.54 -8.05
C LEU A 406 0.40 2.53 -6.81
N PHE A 407 0.55 3.55 -6.00
CA PHE A 407 -0.53 4.10 -5.18
C PHE A 407 -1.20 5.21 -5.98
N ALA A 408 -2.52 5.35 -5.87
CA ALA A 408 -3.23 6.38 -6.63
C ALA A 408 -2.98 7.79 -6.08
N THR A 409 -2.95 7.93 -4.75
CA THR A 409 -2.87 9.24 -4.09
C THR A 409 -1.86 9.31 -2.95
N ASN A 410 -1.33 8.19 -2.45
CA ASN A 410 -0.40 8.17 -1.32
C ASN A 410 1.05 8.40 -1.77
N MET A 411 1.45 9.66 -1.88
CA MET A 411 2.77 10.05 -2.39
C MET A 411 3.54 11.04 -1.51
N ASP A 412 2.86 11.74 -0.60
CA ASP A 412 3.51 12.78 0.23
C ASP A 412 4.12 12.20 1.54
N TYR A 413 4.27 10.89 1.63
CA TYR A 413 4.78 10.21 2.83
C TYR A 413 6.31 10.04 2.85
N LYS A 414 6.97 10.09 1.69
CA LYS A 414 8.41 9.92 1.52
C LYS A 414 9.02 10.95 0.58
N SER A 415 10.31 11.25 0.79
CA SER A 415 11.08 12.14 -0.09
C SER A 415 11.08 11.66 -1.55
N GLU A 416 11.26 10.37 -1.77
CA GLU A 416 11.31 9.77 -3.12
C GLU A 416 9.93 9.64 -3.78
N ALA A 417 8.85 9.63 -3.01
CA ALA A 417 7.48 9.61 -3.53
C ALA A 417 6.93 11.01 -3.84
N TYR A 418 7.51 12.06 -3.27
CA TYR A 418 6.96 13.42 -3.25
C TYR A 418 6.75 14.06 -4.63
N ARG A 419 7.41 13.56 -5.69
CA ARG A 419 7.16 13.97 -7.07
C ARG A 419 6.08 13.17 -7.78
N GLY A 420 5.39 12.30 -7.08
CA GLY A 420 4.28 11.53 -7.62
C GLY A 420 3.17 12.43 -8.17
N SER A 421 2.29 11.80 -8.94
CA SER A 421 1.10 12.44 -9.53
C SER A 421 -0.08 11.49 -9.46
N GLU A 422 -1.24 11.98 -9.05
CA GLU A 422 -2.50 11.22 -9.07
C GLU A 422 -2.86 10.76 -10.50
N ARG A 423 -2.39 11.49 -11.52
CA ARG A 423 -2.58 11.17 -12.93
C ARG A 423 -1.55 10.19 -13.50
N ALA A 424 -0.60 9.72 -12.68
CA ALA A 424 0.49 8.85 -13.14
C ALA A 424 -0.03 7.63 -13.90
N GLY A 425 -1.07 6.96 -13.40
CA GLY A 425 -1.66 5.79 -14.07
C GLY A 425 -2.22 6.09 -15.46
N ALA A 426 -2.92 7.21 -15.64
CA ALA A 426 -3.44 7.64 -16.93
C ALA A 426 -2.30 7.95 -17.92
N ILE A 427 -1.30 8.72 -17.48
CA ILE A 427 -0.12 9.08 -18.31
C ILE A 427 0.65 7.82 -18.74
N LEU A 428 0.86 6.89 -17.85
CA LEU A 428 1.55 5.63 -18.14
C LEU A 428 0.74 4.76 -19.10
N HIS A 429 -0.58 4.65 -18.90
CA HIS A 429 -1.47 3.94 -19.83
C HIS A 429 -1.36 4.53 -21.24
N ASP A 430 -1.49 5.84 -21.38
CA ASP A 430 -1.36 6.53 -22.69
C ASP A 430 0.02 6.32 -23.32
N ALA A 431 1.06 6.19 -22.50
CA ALA A 431 2.41 5.87 -22.96
C ALA A 431 2.63 4.38 -23.30
N GLY A 432 1.62 3.52 -23.12
CA GLY A 432 1.70 2.07 -23.37
C GLY A 432 2.46 1.29 -22.27
N ILE A 433 2.58 1.85 -21.08
CA ILE A 433 3.05 1.17 -19.87
C ILE A 433 1.84 0.70 -19.07
N THR A 434 1.84 -0.54 -18.61
CA THR A 434 0.74 -1.10 -17.82
C THR A 434 0.74 -0.52 -16.40
N PRO A 435 -0.26 0.27 -15.98
CA PRO A 435 -0.41 0.64 -14.58
C PRO A 435 -1.11 -0.50 -13.82
N VAL A 436 -0.65 -0.80 -12.61
CA VAL A 436 -1.34 -1.66 -11.65
C VAL A 436 -1.39 -0.96 -10.31
N TYR A 437 -2.36 -1.33 -9.46
CA TYR A 437 -2.53 -0.72 -8.14
C TYR A 437 -2.29 -1.76 -7.06
N VAL A 438 -1.58 -1.36 -6.02
CA VAL A 438 -1.07 -2.25 -4.97
C VAL A 438 -1.29 -1.62 -3.60
N SER A 439 -1.28 -2.45 -2.56
CA SER A 439 -1.42 -1.96 -1.19
C SER A 439 -0.09 -1.72 -0.48
N ASP A 440 0.94 -2.49 -0.80
CA ASP A 440 2.16 -2.56 0.04
C ASP A 440 1.80 -2.79 1.53
N ASN A 441 0.72 -3.58 1.75
CA ASN A 441 0.13 -3.78 3.08
C ASN A 441 1.21 -4.08 4.14
N PRO A 442 1.29 -3.34 5.26
CA PRO A 442 0.27 -2.46 5.83
C PRO A 442 0.38 -0.96 5.48
N VAL A 443 1.18 -0.58 4.48
CA VAL A 443 1.29 0.84 4.04
C VAL A 443 -0.08 1.39 3.68
N LEU A 444 -0.83 0.68 2.84
CA LEU A 444 -2.26 0.86 2.66
C LEU A 444 -2.96 -0.41 3.12
N ASN A 445 -4.17 -0.29 3.68
CA ASN A 445 -4.97 -1.46 4.02
C ASN A 445 -5.36 -2.21 2.74
N ALA A 446 -4.83 -3.42 2.53
CA ALA A 446 -5.10 -4.22 1.34
C ALA A 446 -6.59 -4.56 1.15
N GLN A 447 -7.42 -4.53 2.21
CA GLN A 447 -8.88 -4.61 2.09
C GLN A 447 -9.42 -3.59 1.08
N HIS A 448 -8.76 -2.44 0.94
CA HIS A 448 -9.21 -1.31 0.14
C HIS A 448 -8.38 -1.08 -1.13
N VAL A 449 -7.58 -2.06 -1.58
CA VAL A 449 -6.77 -1.89 -2.80
C VAL A 449 -7.63 -1.60 -4.05
N VAL A 450 -8.87 -2.06 -4.08
CA VAL A 450 -9.82 -1.73 -5.15
C VAL A 450 -10.14 -0.22 -5.21
N TYR A 451 -10.07 0.47 -4.07
CA TYR A 451 -10.27 1.93 -4.04
C TYR A 451 -9.11 2.70 -4.66
N GLU A 452 -7.90 2.14 -4.68
CA GLU A 452 -6.78 2.74 -5.42
C GLU A 452 -7.09 2.77 -6.93
N ALA A 453 -7.67 1.70 -7.46
CA ALA A 453 -8.16 1.68 -8.85
C ALA A 453 -9.31 2.67 -9.07
N ALA A 454 -10.25 2.77 -8.12
CA ALA A 454 -11.35 3.74 -8.19
C ALA A 454 -10.86 5.19 -8.20
N LYS A 455 -9.90 5.55 -7.32
CA LYS A 455 -9.25 6.86 -7.29
C LYS A 455 -8.53 7.16 -8.61
N ALA A 456 -7.77 6.19 -9.13
CA ALA A 456 -7.06 6.36 -10.38
C ALA A 456 -8.02 6.63 -11.55
N ARG A 457 -9.18 5.97 -11.57
CA ARG A 457 -10.25 6.32 -12.51
C ARG A 457 -10.70 7.78 -12.35
N GLY A 458 -10.90 8.23 -11.13
CA GLY A 458 -11.23 9.63 -10.83
C GLY A 458 -10.20 10.62 -11.35
N HIS A 459 -8.94 10.19 -11.46
CA HIS A 459 -7.81 10.98 -11.99
C HIS A 459 -7.51 10.71 -13.48
N GLY A 460 -8.46 10.11 -14.22
CA GLY A 460 -8.44 10.01 -15.67
C GLY A 460 -7.98 8.68 -16.26
N LEU A 461 -7.72 7.65 -15.45
CA LEU A 461 -7.47 6.31 -15.99
C LEU A 461 -8.78 5.71 -16.52
N PRO A 462 -8.83 5.16 -17.76
CA PRO A 462 -10.03 4.55 -18.30
C PRO A 462 -10.57 3.41 -17.42
N TYR A 463 -11.89 3.27 -17.34
CA TYR A 463 -12.56 2.30 -16.47
C TYR A 463 -12.01 0.87 -16.60
N HIS A 464 -11.89 0.38 -17.86
CA HIS A 464 -11.38 -0.96 -18.12
C HIS A 464 -9.92 -1.14 -17.63
N ALA A 465 -9.08 -0.11 -17.79
CA ALA A 465 -7.69 -0.13 -17.37
C ALA A 465 -7.57 -0.07 -15.83
N ALA A 466 -8.41 0.73 -15.17
CA ALA A 466 -8.46 0.82 -13.72
C ALA A 466 -8.84 -0.54 -13.11
N LEU A 467 -9.92 -1.18 -13.61
CA LEU A 467 -10.34 -2.49 -13.09
C LEU A 467 -9.35 -3.60 -13.46
N ALA A 468 -8.76 -3.55 -14.67
CA ALA A 468 -7.67 -4.46 -15.04
C ALA A 468 -6.45 -4.30 -14.13
N GLY A 469 -6.15 -3.06 -13.68
CA GLY A 469 -5.02 -2.75 -12.81
C GLY A 469 -5.05 -3.43 -11.43
N VAL A 470 -6.19 -3.99 -11.02
CA VAL A 470 -6.34 -4.76 -9.77
C VAL A 470 -6.87 -6.19 -10.02
N THR A 471 -7.01 -6.62 -11.27
CA THR A 471 -7.50 -7.97 -11.62
C THR A 471 -6.61 -8.66 -12.64
N SER A 472 -6.85 -8.46 -13.93
CA SER A 472 -6.17 -9.19 -15.02
C SER A 472 -4.72 -8.77 -15.22
N ALA A 473 -4.37 -7.48 -15.08
CA ALA A 473 -3.01 -7.01 -15.28
C ALA A 473 -2.02 -7.57 -14.26
N PRO A 474 -2.26 -7.47 -12.92
CA PRO A 474 -1.38 -8.12 -11.95
C PRO A 474 -1.35 -9.65 -12.11
N ALA A 475 -2.46 -10.30 -12.48
CA ALA A 475 -2.48 -11.74 -12.76
C ALA A 475 -1.50 -12.12 -13.89
N GLU A 476 -1.50 -11.35 -14.99
CA GLU A 476 -0.57 -11.55 -16.11
C GLU A 476 0.89 -11.29 -15.72
N LEU A 477 1.14 -10.28 -14.89
CA LEU A 477 2.48 -9.98 -14.40
C LEU A 477 3.04 -11.08 -13.49
N LEU A 478 2.16 -11.75 -12.74
CA LEU A 478 2.50 -12.90 -11.92
C LEU A 478 2.66 -14.21 -12.73
N GLY A 479 2.40 -14.20 -14.05
CA GLY A 479 2.41 -15.40 -14.87
C GLY A 479 1.19 -16.31 -14.63
N LEU A 480 0.13 -15.79 -14.02
CA LEU A 480 -1.11 -16.52 -13.71
C LEU A 480 -2.31 -16.00 -14.51
N GLY A 481 -2.09 -15.19 -15.55
CA GLY A 481 -3.12 -14.54 -16.35
C GLY A 481 -4.06 -15.48 -17.11
N GLU A 482 -3.68 -16.77 -17.28
CA GLU A 482 -4.53 -17.82 -17.83
C GLU A 482 -5.25 -18.65 -16.73
N ARG A 483 -5.15 -18.23 -15.46
CA ARG A 483 -5.71 -18.91 -14.30
C ARG A 483 -6.65 -18.03 -13.48
N ILE A 484 -6.28 -16.78 -13.24
CA ILE A 484 -7.00 -15.82 -12.40
C ILE A 484 -7.14 -14.46 -13.10
N GLY A 485 -7.91 -13.56 -12.51
CA GLY A 485 -8.06 -12.18 -12.98
C GLY A 485 -9.12 -11.94 -14.06
N LYS A 486 -9.79 -13.00 -14.55
CA LYS A 486 -10.88 -12.92 -15.53
C LYS A 486 -12.01 -13.88 -15.17
N VAL A 487 -13.24 -13.58 -15.61
CA VAL A 487 -14.41 -14.44 -15.39
C VAL A 487 -14.67 -15.25 -16.68
N LYS A 488 -13.95 -16.36 -16.80
CA LYS A 488 -13.98 -17.22 -18.01
C LYS A 488 -14.01 -18.70 -17.66
N PRO A 489 -14.64 -19.55 -18.48
CA PRO A 489 -14.54 -21.00 -18.32
C PRO A 489 -13.07 -21.47 -18.30
N GLY A 490 -12.73 -22.32 -17.34
CA GLY A 490 -11.40 -22.87 -17.14
C GLY A 490 -10.51 -22.07 -16.18
N TYR A 491 -10.89 -20.85 -15.83
CA TYR A 491 -10.23 -20.04 -14.80
C TYR A 491 -10.59 -20.53 -13.39
N ASP A 492 -9.79 -20.20 -12.42
CA ASP A 492 -10.08 -20.49 -11.02
C ASP A 492 -11.39 -19.82 -10.60
N GLY A 493 -12.12 -20.46 -9.72
CA GLY A 493 -13.39 -19.96 -9.19
C GLY A 493 -13.21 -18.83 -8.16
N ASP A 494 -12.36 -17.85 -8.50
CA ASP A 494 -12.09 -16.65 -7.70
C ASP A 494 -12.93 -15.51 -8.23
N VAL A 495 -14.08 -15.28 -7.62
CA VAL A 495 -15.03 -14.25 -8.05
C VAL A 495 -15.61 -13.48 -6.88
N VAL A 496 -16.00 -12.24 -7.12
CA VAL A 496 -16.58 -11.34 -6.11
C VAL A 496 -17.89 -10.77 -6.64
N VAL A 497 -18.96 -10.91 -5.87
CA VAL A 497 -20.19 -10.16 -6.07
C VAL A 497 -20.15 -8.93 -5.17
N TRP A 498 -20.36 -7.76 -5.76
CA TRP A 498 -20.26 -6.46 -5.09
C TRP A 498 -21.62 -5.90 -4.71
N ASP A 499 -21.67 -5.06 -3.67
CA ASP A 499 -22.90 -4.33 -3.29
C ASP A 499 -23.17 -3.12 -4.20
N SER A 500 -22.16 -2.63 -4.92
CA SER A 500 -22.22 -1.48 -5.82
C SER A 500 -21.13 -1.60 -6.91
N ASP A 501 -20.92 -0.56 -7.75
CA ASP A 501 -19.80 -0.53 -8.70
C ASP A 501 -18.46 -0.72 -7.96
N PRO A 502 -17.65 -1.73 -8.31
CA PRO A 502 -16.37 -1.97 -7.64
C PRO A 502 -15.39 -0.78 -7.71
N LEU A 503 -15.52 0.08 -8.75
CA LEU A 503 -14.73 1.30 -8.87
C LEU A 503 -15.42 2.53 -8.25
N SER A 504 -16.28 2.33 -7.26
CA SER A 504 -16.73 3.40 -6.37
C SER A 504 -16.06 3.25 -5.00
N VAL A 505 -15.58 4.36 -4.44
CA VAL A 505 -15.02 4.36 -3.07
C VAL A 505 -16.15 4.01 -2.09
N GLY A 506 -15.92 3.00 -1.24
CA GLY A 506 -16.94 2.48 -0.35
C GLY A 506 -17.68 1.24 -0.88
N ALA A 507 -17.40 0.76 -2.10
CA ALA A 507 -17.91 -0.54 -2.56
C ALA A 507 -17.39 -1.67 -1.66
N ALA A 508 -18.28 -2.59 -1.31
CA ALA A 508 -17.94 -3.74 -0.49
C ALA A 508 -18.42 -5.04 -1.15
N PRO A 509 -17.74 -6.17 -0.97
CA PRO A 509 -18.23 -7.46 -1.41
C PRO A 509 -19.53 -7.85 -0.72
N ALA A 510 -20.50 -8.31 -1.50
CA ALA A 510 -21.68 -9.02 -0.99
C ALA A 510 -21.36 -10.49 -0.71
N GLN A 511 -20.45 -11.08 -1.49
CA GLN A 511 -19.87 -12.40 -1.26
C GLN A 511 -18.57 -12.55 -2.06
N VAL A 512 -17.66 -13.35 -1.53
CA VAL A 512 -16.37 -13.69 -2.16
C VAL A 512 -16.30 -15.22 -2.31
N TRP A 513 -15.85 -15.68 -3.46
CA TRP A 513 -15.47 -17.08 -3.69
C TRP A 513 -13.98 -17.15 -3.99
N ILE A 514 -13.33 -18.10 -3.36
CA ILE A 514 -11.94 -18.48 -3.64
C ILE A 514 -11.92 -19.98 -3.95
N ASP A 515 -11.32 -20.36 -5.07
CA ASP A 515 -11.32 -21.75 -5.55
C ASP A 515 -12.75 -22.35 -5.60
N GLY A 516 -13.73 -21.54 -5.97
CA GLY A 516 -15.15 -21.91 -6.05
C GLY A 516 -15.88 -22.06 -4.71
N THR A 517 -15.23 -21.76 -3.60
CA THR A 517 -15.79 -21.87 -2.25
C THR A 517 -16.18 -20.49 -1.72
N ALA A 518 -17.43 -20.33 -1.30
CA ALA A 518 -17.90 -19.11 -0.64
C ALA A 518 -17.18 -18.89 0.68
N GLN A 519 -16.68 -17.69 0.89
CA GLN A 519 -15.82 -17.35 2.02
C GLN A 519 -16.59 -16.88 3.26
N TYR A 520 -17.84 -16.45 3.10
CA TYR A 520 -18.71 -15.98 4.18
C TYR A 520 -19.99 -16.81 4.21
N GLY A 521 -20.31 -17.40 5.36
CA GLY A 521 -21.55 -18.16 5.54
C GLY A 521 -22.77 -17.24 5.58
N GLU A 522 -22.67 -16.14 6.33
CA GLU A 522 -23.71 -15.12 6.49
C GLU A 522 -23.04 -13.73 6.40
N PRO A 523 -22.75 -13.22 5.18
CA PRO A 523 -22.14 -11.91 5.03
C PRO A 523 -23.08 -10.80 5.44
N PHE A 524 -22.56 -9.78 6.12
CA PHE A 524 -23.30 -8.54 6.33
C PHE A 524 -23.38 -7.76 5.02
N LEU A 525 -24.57 -7.28 4.69
CA LEU A 525 -24.81 -6.53 3.45
C LEU A 525 -25.28 -5.12 3.78
N LEU A 526 -24.67 -4.14 3.11
CA LEU A 526 -25.14 -2.78 3.14
C LEU A 526 -26.30 -2.61 2.14
N ASN A 527 -27.34 -1.91 2.57
CA ASN A 527 -28.49 -1.63 1.70
C ASN A 527 -28.20 -0.38 0.85
N LYS A 528 -27.50 -0.58 -0.26
CA LYS A 528 -27.14 0.49 -1.21
C LYS A 528 -27.99 0.42 -2.46
N THR A 529 -28.27 1.59 -3.02
CA THR A 529 -28.73 1.70 -4.41
C THR A 529 -27.50 1.52 -5.31
N TRP A 530 -27.56 0.62 -6.27
CA TRP A 530 -26.43 0.36 -7.15
C TRP A 530 -26.83 0.46 -8.62
N SER A 531 -25.88 0.86 -9.44
CA SER A 531 -25.92 0.79 -10.89
C SER A 531 -24.50 0.53 -11.40
N VAL A 532 -24.36 -0.19 -12.49
CA VAL A 532 -23.07 -0.29 -13.17
C VAL A 532 -22.97 0.83 -14.20
N PRO A 533 -21.82 1.52 -14.26
CA PRO A 533 -21.63 2.59 -15.25
C PRO A 533 -21.60 2.00 -16.68
N SER A 534 -21.96 2.85 -17.64
CA SER A 534 -21.66 2.55 -19.03
C SER A 534 -20.14 2.56 -19.23
N VAL A 535 -19.61 1.53 -19.84
CA VAL A 535 -18.17 1.42 -20.19
C VAL A 535 -17.91 2.03 -21.58
N ASP A 536 -18.81 2.85 -22.08
CA ASP A 536 -18.63 3.57 -23.35
C ASP A 536 -17.53 4.64 -23.15
N PRO A 537 -16.39 4.55 -23.87
CA PRO A 537 -15.33 5.54 -23.77
C PRO A 537 -15.78 6.99 -24.05
N SER A 538 -16.84 7.15 -24.85
CA SER A 538 -17.41 8.47 -25.11
C SER A 538 -18.12 9.05 -23.88
N VAL A 539 -18.66 8.21 -23.01
CA VAL A 539 -19.28 8.60 -21.74
C VAL A 539 -18.18 8.87 -20.71
N ASP A 540 -17.15 8.02 -20.65
CA ASP A 540 -15.97 8.26 -19.80
C ASP A 540 -15.26 9.58 -20.17
N ALA A 541 -15.11 9.86 -21.46
CA ALA A 541 -14.56 11.13 -21.92
C ALA A 541 -15.41 12.34 -21.50
N LEU A 542 -16.74 12.19 -21.43
CA LEU A 542 -17.63 13.21 -20.93
C LEU A 542 -17.57 13.39 -19.39
N LEU A 543 -17.24 12.32 -18.66
CA LEU A 543 -17.04 12.36 -17.21
C LEU A 543 -15.67 12.92 -16.82
N THR A 544 -14.68 12.69 -17.67
CA THR A 544 -13.27 13.09 -17.46
C THR A 544 -12.87 14.34 -18.23
N ALA A 545 -13.70 14.80 -19.19
CA ALA A 545 -13.45 16.08 -19.86
C ALA A 545 -13.42 17.18 -18.80
N PRO A 546 -12.37 18.01 -18.74
CA PRO A 546 -12.42 19.21 -17.93
C PRO A 546 -13.66 19.97 -18.34
N SER A 547 -14.55 20.26 -17.39
CA SER A 547 -15.52 21.36 -17.56
C SER A 547 -14.73 22.56 -18.08
N GLU A 548 -15.29 23.33 -19.01
CA GLU A 548 -14.65 24.56 -19.49
C GLU A 548 -14.02 25.27 -18.30
N GLU A 549 -12.73 25.57 -18.42
CA GLU A 549 -11.96 26.23 -17.37
C GLU A 549 -12.62 27.54 -17.07
N VAL A 550 -13.47 27.55 -16.04
CA VAL A 550 -14.08 28.81 -15.58
C VAL A 550 -13.02 29.49 -14.73
N THR A 551 -12.34 30.46 -15.33
CA THR A 551 -11.47 31.38 -14.58
C THR A 551 -12.37 32.20 -13.67
N LEU A 552 -12.32 31.90 -12.38
CA LEU A 552 -12.89 32.79 -11.37
C LEU A 552 -11.91 33.97 -11.18
N ASP A 553 -12.38 35.15 -11.43
CA ASP A 553 -11.70 36.35 -10.91
C ASP A 553 -11.70 36.21 -9.37
N SER A 554 -10.53 36.16 -8.76
CA SER A 554 -10.34 36.02 -7.30
C SER A 554 -11.07 37.09 -6.50
N ALA A 555 -11.37 38.23 -7.13
CA ALA A 555 -12.15 39.33 -6.56
C ALA A 555 -13.68 39.13 -6.67
N SER A 556 -14.17 38.09 -7.35
CA SER A 556 -15.61 37.90 -7.55
C SER A 556 -16.27 37.24 -6.36
N ALA A 557 -16.77 38.06 -5.44
CA ALA A 557 -17.62 37.56 -4.33
C ALA A 557 -19.09 37.24 -4.78
N ASN A 558 -19.37 37.29 -6.09
CA ASN A 558 -20.69 37.11 -6.68
C ASN A 558 -20.70 35.93 -7.67
N ILE A 559 -21.28 34.82 -7.28
CA ILE A 559 -21.22 33.53 -8.04
C ILE A 559 -22.62 32.92 -8.09
N VAL A 560 -22.96 32.30 -9.22
CA VAL A 560 -24.15 31.46 -9.38
C VAL A 560 -23.69 30.08 -9.83
N PHE A 561 -23.85 29.07 -8.99
CA PHE A 561 -23.75 27.67 -9.39
C PHE A 561 -25.10 27.20 -9.93
N THR A 562 -25.09 26.58 -11.12
CA THR A 562 -26.30 26.03 -11.73
C THR A 562 -26.28 24.50 -11.73
N ASN A 563 -27.47 23.88 -11.82
CA ASN A 563 -27.64 22.46 -11.84
C ASN A 563 -27.28 21.75 -10.51
N ILE A 564 -27.73 22.34 -9.38
CA ILE A 564 -27.65 21.66 -8.07
C ILE A 564 -28.71 20.56 -8.01
N THR A 565 -28.28 19.31 -7.78
CA THR A 565 -29.17 18.14 -7.70
C THR A 565 -29.35 17.63 -6.28
N THR A 566 -28.38 17.86 -5.43
CA THR A 566 -28.35 17.36 -4.04
C THR A 566 -27.79 18.40 -3.09
N THR A 567 -28.27 18.41 -1.86
CA THR A 567 -27.69 19.21 -0.77
C THR A 567 -27.56 18.37 0.49
N LEU A 568 -26.39 18.49 1.13
CA LEU A 568 -26.09 17.93 2.45
C LEU A 568 -25.83 19.03 3.48
N HIS A 569 -26.15 20.28 3.13
CA HIS A 569 -25.92 21.41 4.03
C HIS A 569 -27.02 21.48 5.10
N PRO A 570 -26.67 21.54 6.41
CA PRO A 570 -27.66 21.50 7.51
C PRO A 570 -28.72 22.59 7.45
N SER A 571 -28.31 23.81 7.02
CA SER A 571 -29.22 24.96 6.89
C SER A 571 -30.07 24.94 5.61
N PHE A 572 -29.80 24.04 4.69
CA PHE A 572 -30.49 23.94 3.40
C PHE A 572 -30.86 22.49 3.12
N PRO A 573 -31.95 21.99 3.73
CA PRO A 573 -32.31 20.57 3.59
C PRO A 573 -32.73 20.25 2.14
N PRO A 574 -32.75 18.95 1.74
CA PRO A 574 -33.12 18.52 0.39
C PRO A 574 -34.46 19.06 -0.10
N ALA A 575 -35.38 19.39 0.80
CA ALA A 575 -36.67 20.05 0.49
C ALA A 575 -36.55 21.46 -0.08
N ALA A 576 -35.37 22.12 0.06
CA ALA A 576 -35.08 23.40 -0.59
C ALA A 576 -34.93 23.27 -2.10
N LEU A 577 -34.59 22.06 -2.60
CA LEU A 577 -34.49 21.76 -4.02
C LEU A 577 -35.88 21.32 -4.55
N SER A 578 -36.16 21.67 -5.79
CA SER A 578 -37.42 21.31 -6.47
C SER A 578 -37.16 20.22 -7.52
N PRO A 579 -37.24 18.93 -7.17
CA PRO A 579 -37.02 17.83 -8.13
C PRO A 579 -38.09 17.86 -9.22
N GLY A 580 -37.69 17.79 -10.48
CA GLY A 580 -38.64 17.77 -11.62
C GLY A 580 -39.22 19.13 -12.00
N SER A 581 -38.79 20.24 -11.42
CA SER A 581 -39.12 21.60 -11.86
C SER A 581 -38.51 21.87 -13.24
N SER A 582 -39.23 22.61 -14.09
CA SER A 582 -38.69 23.14 -15.35
C SER A 582 -37.59 24.19 -15.15
N ALA A 583 -37.49 24.73 -13.94
CA ALA A 583 -36.43 25.67 -13.57
C ALA A 583 -35.28 24.93 -12.87
N PRO A 584 -34.00 25.16 -13.28
CA PRO A 584 -32.85 24.54 -12.61
C PRO A 584 -32.73 25.02 -11.17
N ASN A 585 -32.34 24.13 -10.27
CA ASN A 585 -31.91 24.54 -8.95
C ASN A 585 -30.52 25.22 -9.04
N VAL A 586 -30.39 26.34 -8.39
CA VAL A 586 -29.17 27.14 -8.37
C VAL A 586 -28.74 27.50 -6.93
N LEU A 587 -27.46 27.75 -6.73
CA LEU A 587 -26.93 28.36 -5.52
C LEU A 587 -26.39 29.73 -5.88
N ILE A 588 -26.93 30.76 -5.23
CA ILE A 588 -26.51 32.15 -5.44
C ILE A 588 -25.69 32.62 -4.25
N ILE A 589 -24.48 33.08 -4.53
CA ILE A 589 -23.59 33.74 -3.56
C ILE A 589 -23.45 35.17 -3.97
N THR A 590 -23.75 36.10 -3.07
CA THR A 590 -23.61 37.55 -3.29
C THR A 590 -22.79 38.15 -2.17
N ALA A 591 -21.77 38.89 -2.49
CA ALA A 591 -20.80 39.46 -1.53
C ALA A 591 -20.27 38.40 -0.52
N GLY A 592 -19.95 37.20 -1.00
CA GLY A 592 -19.44 36.11 -0.18
C GLY A 592 -20.48 35.35 0.67
N ALA A 593 -21.76 35.80 0.66
CA ALA A 593 -22.82 35.15 1.43
C ALA A 593 -23.78 34.36 0.54
N ILE A 594 -24.24 33.19 1.04
CA ILE A 594 -25.30 32.44 0.37
C ILE A 594 -26.62 33.17 0.50
N THR A 595 -27.19 33.60 -0.62
CA THR A 595 -28.41 34.38 -0.65
C THR A 595 -29.63 33.60 -1.09
N CYS A 596 -29.44 32.53 -1.88
CA CYS A 596 -30.54 31.67 -2.31
C CYS A 596 -30.03 30.27 -2.71
N LEU A 597 -30.78 29.22 -2.36
CA LEU A 597 -30.61 27.87 -2.88
C LEU A 597 -31.98 27.30 -3.35
N GLY A 598 -32.03 26.73 -4.53
CA GLY A 598 -33.22 26.15 -5.16
C GLY A 598 -33.54 26.81 -6.50
N PRO A 599 -34.80 26.89 -6.93
CA PRO A 599 -35.15 27.53 -8.20
C PRO A 599 -34.84 29.01 -8.28
N CYS A 600 -34.83 29.75 -7.17
CA CYS A 600 -34.46 31.14 -7.04
C CYS A 600 -35.06 32.09 -8.09
N LEU A 601 -36.23 31.75 -8.63
CA LEU A 601 -36.86 32.42 -9.79
C LEU A 601 -36.94 33.93 -9.74
N PRO A 602 -37.26 34.60 -8.58
CA PRO A 602 -37.34 36.07 -8.54
C PRO A 602 -35.99 36.77 -8.76
N HIS A 603 -34.90 36.12 -8.41
CA HIS A 603 -33.54 36.69 -8.41
C HIS A 603 -32.73 36.29 -9.63
N LEU A 604 -33.02 35.11 -10.22
CA LEU A 604 -32.19 34.47 -11.25
C LEU A 604 -31.93 35.39 -12.48
N PRO A 605 -32.94 36.09 -13.08
CA PRO A 605 -32.65 36.89 -14.26
C PRO A 605 -31.67 38.06 -14.00
N HIS A 606 -31.70 38.60 -12.79
CA HIS A 606 -30.80 39.73 -12.44
C HIS A 606 -29.38 39.21 -12.15
N VAL A 607 -29.26 38.15 -11.39
CA VAL A 607 -27.94 37.63 -10.97
C VAL A 607 -27.15 36.97 -12.13
N LEU A 608 -27.80 36.40 -13.12
CA LEU A 608 -27.12 35.83 -14.31
C LEU A 608 -26.38 36.92 -15.13
N HIS A 609 -26.74 38.23 -14.97
CA HIS A 609 -26.04 39.33 -15.61
C HIS A 609 -24.98 40.01 -14.74
N THR A 610 -24.99 39.73 -13.44
CA THR A 610 -24.14 40.45 -12.46
C THR A 610 -23.20 39.53 -11.70
N HIS A 611 -23.37 38.22 -11.82
CA HIS A 611 -22.60 37.19 -11.13
C HIS A 611 -21.90 36.27 -12.13
N THR A 612 -20.74 35.74 -11.77
CA THR A 612 -20.08 34.72 -12.54
C THR A 612 -20.89 33.43 -12.45
N THR A 613 -21.28 32.85 -13.59
CA THR A 613 -22.08 31.60 -13.63
C THR A 613 -21.19 30.39 -13.82
N ILE A 614 -21.31 29.42 -12.91
CA ILE A 614 -20.58 28.15 -12.96
C ILE A 614 -21.59 27.03 -13.17
N PRO A 615 -21.62 26.40 -14.34
CA PRO A 615 -22.44 25.22 -14.58
C PRO A 615 -21.81 23.98 -13.93
N LEU A 616 -22.57 23.30 -13.04
CA LEU A 616 -22.15 22.04 -12.45
C LEU A 616 -22.56 20.90 -13.39
N GLY A 617 -21.68 20.51 -14.24
CA GLY A 617 -21.70 19.36 -15.11
C GLY A 617 -23.05 18.76 -15.58
N ARG A 618 -23.02 17.80 -16.47
CA ARG A 618 -24.23 17.19 -17.07
C ARG A 618 -25.08 16.41 -16.03
N PHE A 619 -24.43 15.89 -15.00
CA PHE A 619 -25.09 15.06 -13.97
C PHE A 619 -25.54 15.85 -12.74
N GLY A 620 -25.29 17.17 -12.73
CA GLY A 620 -25.56 18.02 -11.60
C GLY A 620 -24.48 17.98 -10.51
N GLY A 621 -24.66 18.85 -9.53
CA GLY A 621 -23.71 18.98 -8.42
C GLY A 621 -24.36 18.76 -7.05
N THR A 622 -23.54 18.34 -6.10
CA THR A 622 -23.90 18.25 -4.69
C THR A 622 -23.37 19.47 -3.93
N PHE A 623 -24.19 20.09 -3.13
CA PHE A 623 -23.84 21.21 -2.27
C PHE A 623 -23.64 20.74 -0.83
N THR A 624 -22.45 21.00 -0.27
CA THR A 624 -22.09 20.66 1.12
C THR A 624 -21.46 21.87 1.81
N PRO A 625 -21.40 21.93 3.16
CA PRO A 625 -20.47 22.81 3.84
C PRO A 625 -19.03 22.51 3.42
N ALA A 626 -18.16 23.51 3.44
CA ALA A 626 -16.73 23.28 3.29
C ALA A 626 -16.19 22.44 4.45
N LEU A 627 -15.26 21.53 4.15
CA LEU A 627 -14.69 20.62 5.15
C LEU A 627 -13.73 21.35 6.09
N THR A 628 -13.65 20.85 7.33
CA THR A 628 -12.66 21.28 8.33
C THR A 628 -11.84 20.08 8.75
N ALA A 629 -10.54 20.07 8.47
CA ALA A 629 -9.63 19.01 8.89
C ALA A 629 -9.31 19.12 10.39
N LEU A 630 -9.42 18.02 11.12
CA LEU A 630 -9.01 17.92 12.51
C LEU A 630 -8.28 16.60 12.74
N GLY A 631 -7.19 16.61 13.50
CA GLY A 631 -6.43 15.44 13.86
C GLY A 631 -5.27 15.11 12.92
N SER A 632 -5.12 15.82 11.80
CA SER A 632 -4.01 15.69 10.88
C SER A 632 -2.80 16.54 11.26
N ALA A 633 -1.64 16.22 10.65
CA ALA A 633 -0.43 17.05 10.71
C ALA A 633 -0.41 18.17 9.63
N LEU A 634 -1.54 18.46 8.99
CA LEU A 634 -1.67 19.42 7.93
C LEU A 634 -1.17 20.80 8.39
N GLY A 635 -0.26 21.39 7.63
CA GLY A 635 0.41 22.65 8.00
C GLY A 635 1.56 22.53 9.01
N LEU A 636 1.86 21.32 9.54
CA LEU A 636 2.99 21.07 10.43
C LEU A 636 3.96 20.01 9.89
N SER A 637 3.60 19.36 8.80
CA SER A 637 4.44 18.35 8.14
C SER A 637 4.15 18.39 6.64
N GLU A 638 5.17 18.41 5.81
CA GLU A 638 5.02 18.34 4.35
C GLU A 638 5.30 16.94 3.82
N ILE A 639 6.42 16.32 4.22
CA ILE A 639 6.76 14.95 3.88
C ILE A 639 6.85 14.16 5.18
N ALA A 640 5.90 13.28 5.40
CA ALA A 640 5.68 12.66 6.69
C ALA A 640 6.90 11.88 7.23
N ALA A 641 7.67 11.18 6.39
CA ALA A 641 8.86 10.45 6.80
C ALA A 641 10.16 11.28 6.79
N GLU A 642 10.11 12.55 6.31
CA GLU A 642 11.30 13.43 6.22
C GLU A 642 11.31 14.45 7.35
N PRO A 643 12.12 14.24 8.41
CA PRO A 643 12.12 15.11 9.59
C PRO A 643 12.42 16.58 9.32
N SER A 644 13.17 16.89 8.26
CA SER A 644 13.55 18.26 7.90
C SER A 644 12.39 19.10 7.33
N THR A 645 11.26 18.45 7.01
CA THR A 645 10.07 19.10 6.43
C THR A 645 8.89 19.19 7.41
N ARG A 646 9.14 18.98 8.69
CA ARG A 646 8.10 19.02 9.73
C ARG A 646 8.53 19.82 10.95
N ASP A 647 7.56 20.28 11.72
CA ASP A 647 7.77 21.05 12.98
C ASP A 647 8.60 20.28 14.03
N GLY A 648 8.73 18.96 13.91
CA GLY A 648 9.39 18.12 14.91
C GLY A 648 8.39 17.50 15.88
N VAL A 649 8.87 16.54 16.68
CA VAL A 649 8.03 15.77 17.61
C VAL A 649 8.30 16.20 19.05
N ASN A 650 7.28 16.70 19.73
CA ASN A 650 7.35 17.07 21.14
C ASN A 650 7.32 15.82 22.03
N THR A 651 8.22 15.77 22.97
CA THR A 651 8.27 14.73 24.01
C THR A 651 7.50 15.19 25.27
N PRO A 652 7.19 14.29 26.22
CA PRO A 652 6.57 14.69 27.49
C PRO A 652 7.40 15.72 28.31
N THR A 653 8.69 15.78 28.06
CA THR A 653 9.62 16.72 28.71
C THR A 653 9.87 18.02 27.93
N SER A 654 9.34 18.12 26.69
CA SER A 654 9.41 19.35 25.90
C SER A 654 8.58 20.47 26.55
N PRO A 655 8.92 21.75 26.35
CA PRO A 655 8.03 22.87 26.67
C PRO A 655 6.62 22.65 26.11
N PHE A 656 5.62 23.27 26.74
CA PHE A 656 4.25 23.20 26.23
C PHE A 656 4.15 24.03 24.94
N ALA A 657 4.11 23.37 23.79
CA ALA A 657 4.25 24.00 22.48
C ALA A 657 2.90 24.51 21.96
N ARG A 658 2.94 25.56 21.14
CA ARG A 658 1.81 26.09 20.38
C ARG A 658 2.05 25.77 18.90
N ALA A 659 1.08 25.14 18.23
CA ALA A 659 1.20 24.78 16.81
C ALA A 659 1.35 25.99 15.89
N VAL A 660 0.84 27.16 16.30
CA VAL A 660 0.97 28.41 15.52
C VAL A 660 2.43 28.81 15.29
N ASP A 661 3.32 28.49 16.23
CA ASP A 661 4.73 28.84 16.14
C ASP A 661 5.54 27.95 15.17
N GLY A 662 4.98 26.77 14.80
CA GLY A 662 5.55 25.82 13.86
C GLY A 662 4.79 25.71 12.52
N LEU A 663 3.80 26.56 12.28
CA LEU A 663 2.92 26.45 11.12
C LEU A 663 3.66 26.70 9.79
N LEU A 664 3.59 25.73 8.89
CA LEU A 664 4.13 25.78 7.53
C LEU A 664 3.00 26.25 6.60
N ALA A 665 2.89 27.56 6.38
CA ALA A 665 1.76 28.18 5.69
C ALA A 665 1.96 28.25 4.17
N THR A 666 3.17 28.07 3.66
CA THR A 666 3.56 28.47 2.31
C THR A 666 4.15 27.31 1.49
N GLY A 667 3.77 27.24 0.21
CA GLY A 667 4.36 26.30 -0.74
C GLY A 667 4.05 24.80 -0.50
N SER A 668 3.07 24.47 0.36
CA SER A 668 2.71 23.11 0.71
C SER A 668 1.85 22.43 -0.34
N LYS A 669 2.31 21.29 -0.87
CA LYS A 669 1.50 20.43 -1.74
C LYS A 669 0.32 19.81 -1.00
N GLN A 670 0.49 19.46 0.29
CA GLN A 670 -0.57 18.89 1.09
C GLN A 670 -1.71 19.91 1.31
N LEU A 671 -1.39 21.19 1.59
CA LEU A 671 -2.41 22.24 1.69
C LEU A 671 -3.12 22.44 0.34
N ALA A 672 -2.38 22.46 -0.76
CA ALA A 672 -2.96 22.57 -2.09
C ALA A 672 -3.87 21.37 -2.43
N ALA A 673 -3.47 20.16 -2.07
CA ALA A 673 -4.28 18.95 -2.22
C ALA A 673 -5.55 19.01 -1.36
N ALA A 674 -5.44 19.33 -0.08
CA ALA A 674 -6.56 19.48 0.82
C ALA A 674 -7.59 20.50 0.28
N ARG A 675 -7.12 21.66 -0.20
CA ARG A 675 -7.98 22.68 -0.82
C ARG A 675 -8.72 22.15 -2.04
N ARG A 676 -8.03 21.46 -2.96
CA ARG A 676 -8.66 20.86 -4.17
C ARG A 676 -9.78 19.88 -3.84
N HIS A 677 -9.71 19.25 -2.65
CA HIS A 677 -10.72 18.32 -2.16
C HIS A 677 -11.74 18.94 -1.18
N GLY A 678 -11.86 20.26 -1.16
CA GLY A 678 -12.92 20.96 -0.42
C GLY A 678 -12.62 21.23 1.05
N VAL A 679 -11.39 21.03 1.53
CA VAL A 679 -10.97 21.40 2.88
C VAL A 679 -10.64 22.89 2.91
N ALA A 680 -11.49 23.69 3.56
CA ALA A 680 -11.30 25.14 3.67
C ALA A 680 -10.56 25.54 4.95
N ARG A 681 -10.69 24.78 6.02
CA ARG A 681 -10.11 25.07 7.34
C ARG A 681 -9.43 23.84 7.92
N ALA A 682 -8.43 24.07 8.76
CA ALA A 682 -7.78 23.02 9.53
C ALA A 682 -7.54 23.45 10.98
N VAL A 683 -7.56 22.47 11.85
CA VAL A 683 -7.07 22.57 13.22
C VAL A 683 -5.92 21.58 13.37
N ALA A 684 -4.70 22.10 13.48
CA ALA A 684 -3.51 21.30 13.69
C ALA A 684 -2.99 21.44 15.12
N ALA A 685 -2.42 20.36 15.65
CA ALA A 685 -1.80 20.33 16.96
C ALA A 685 -0.30 20.06 16.83
N PRO A 686 0.53 20.51 17.78
CA PRO A 686 1.95 20.15 17.78
C PRO A 686 2.12 18.63 17.74
N LEU A 687 3.04 18.16 16.92
CA LEU A 687 3.31 16.73 16.80
C LEU A 687 3.86 16.16 18.11
N GLY A 688 3.34 15.01 18.55
CA GLY A 688 3.82 14.30 19.76
C GLY A 688 2.86 14.34 20.92
N ALA A 689 3.41 14.44 22.16
CA ALA A 689 2.68 14.10 23.36
C ALA A 689 1.59 15.11 23.78
N ARG A 690 1.80 16.42 23.55
CA ARG A 690 0.90 17.47 24.04
C ARG A 690 1.20 18.84 23.44
N GLY A 691 0.20 19.74 23.45
CA GLY A 691 0.36 21.15 23.06
C GLY A 691 -0.96 21.84 22.75
N VAL A 692 -0.86 23.07 22.22
CA VAL A 692 -2.00 23.93 21.89
C VAL A 692 -2.22 23.93 20.38
N GLY A 693 -3.45 23.62 19.96
CA GLY A 693 -3.85 23.59 18.56
C GLY A 693 -4.10 24.97 17.97
N VAL A 694 -3.73 25.14 16.70
CA VAL A 694 -3.97 26.31 15.88
C VAL A 694 -5.09 26.06 14.88
N GLY A 695 -5.97 27.03 14.66
CA GLY A 695 -6.96 27.04 13.63
C GLY A 695 -6.55 28.00 12.49
N PHE A 696 -6.53 27.51 11.26
CA PHE A 696 -6.10 28.29 10.11
C PHE A 696 -6.91 27.97 8.85
N TRP A 697 -6.87 28.88 7.86
CA TRP A 697 -7.44 28.67 6.54
C TRP A 697 -6.44 27.91 5.65
N VAL A 698 -6.93 26.88 4.96
CA VAL A 698 -6.14 26.05 4.05
C VAL A 698 -5.86 26.78 2.72
N ALA A 699 -6.71 27.74 2.37
CA ALA A 699 -6.60 28.55 1.17
C ALA A 699 -6.11 29.97 1.49
N GLY A 700 -5.18 30.50 0.70
CA GLY A 700 -4.83 31.92 0.66
C GLY A 700 -5.59 32.67 -0.43
N GLU A 701 -5.55 34.00 -0.42
CA GLU A 701 -6.14 34.85 -1.44
C GLU A 701 -5.14 35.08 -2.60
N GLY A 702 -5.41 34.51 -3.79
CA GLY A 702 -4.68 34.79 -5.03
C GLY A 702 -3.69 33.71 -5.55
N GLU A 703 -3.31 33.79 -6.85
CA GLU A 703 -2.23 33.01 -7.45
C GLU A 703 -0.88 33.37 -6.81
N GLY A 704 -0.32 32.47 -6.03
CA GLY A 704 0.95 32.66 -5.31
C GLY A 704 0.79 33.17 -3.89
N GLU A 705 -0.41 33.45 -3.41
CA GLU A 705 -0.67 33.72 -2.01
C GLU A 705 -1.02 32.46 -1.22
N GLU A 706 -0.46 32.41 -0.10
CA GLU A 706 -0.16 31.29 0.73
C GLU A 706 -1.32 31.05 1.69
N GLY A 707 -1.82 29.82 1.78
CA GLY A 707 -2.72 29.42 2.85
C GLY A 707 -2.05 29.62 4.21
N GLY A 708 -2.83 29.56 5.28
CA GLY A 708 -2.30 29.64 6.64
C GLY A 708 -2.69 30.91 7.39
N GLU A 709 -3.60 31.74 6.86
CA GLU A 709 -4.19 32.77 7.68
C GLU A 709 -4.83 32.14 8.91
N VAL A 710 -4.36 32.57 10.08
CA VAL A 710 -4.77 32.03 11.37
C VAL A 710 -6.07 32.68 11.82
N TRP A 711 -7.16 31.91 11.93
CA TRP A 711 -8.40 32.37 12.51
C TRP A 711 -8.48 32.16 14.03
N GLY A 712 -7.57 31.34 14.59
CA GLY A 712 -7.47 31.11 16.03
C GLY A 712 -6.11 30.55 16.41
N GLU A 713 -5.32 31.29 17.17
CA GLU A 713 -3.99 30.84 17.60
C GLU A 713 -4.03 29.74 18.66
N GLU A 714 -5.13 29.64 19.43
CA GLU A 714 -5.27 28.79 20.61
C GLU A 714 -6.70 28.25 20.66
N VAL A 715 -7.00 27.23 19.84
CA VAL A 715 -8.38 26.73 19.66
C VAL A 715 -8.69 25.47 20.45
N SER A 716 -7.66 24.75 20.91
CA SER A 716 -7.81 23.49 21.61
C SER A 716 -6.51 23.14 22.35
N VAL A 717 -6.63 22.25 23.36
CA VAL A 717 -5.48 21.65 24.06
C VAL A 717 -5.45 20.18 23.72
N HIS A 718 -4.29 19.68 23.29
CA HIS A 718 -4.13 18.31 22.80
C HIS A 718 -3.22 17.48 23.72
N TYR A 719 -3.60 16.20 23.88
CA TYR A 719 -2.79 15.15 24.50
C TYR A 719 -2.87 13.88 23.66
N ALA A 720 -1.78 13.11 23.65
CA ALA A 720 -1.75 11.79 23.03
C ALA A 720 -1.54 10.71 24.10
N LEU A 721 -2.43 9.71 24.13
CA LEU A 721 -2.42 8.63 25.11
C LEU A 721 -2.50 7.29 24.38
N GLY A 722 -1.39 6.56 24.35
CA GLY A 722 -1.29 5.26 23.70
C GLY A 722 -0.34 4.32 24.44
N ARG A 723 -0.49 3.02 24.19
CA ARG A 723 0.45 2.01 24.70
C ARG A 723 1.71 2.02 23.85
N GLY A 724 2.83 1.55 24.41
CA GLY A 724 4.10 1.43 23.70
C GLY A 724 5.01 2.66 23.77
N ALA A 725 4.54 3.77 24.36
CA ALA A 725 5.44 4.88 24.70
C ALA A 725 6.50 4.40 25.70
N LYS A 726 7.75 4.83 25.49
CA LYS A 726 8.84 4.43 26.40
C LYS A 726 8.65 5.01 27.78
N GLU A 727 8.24 6.27 27.87
CA GLU A 727 7.91 6.99 29.11
C GLU A 727 7.01 8.19 28.79
N PRO A 728 6.07 8.58 29.65
CA PRO A 728 5.63 7.83 30.83
C PRO A 728 4.78 6.60 30.50
N SER A 729 4.59 5.68 31.46
CA SER A 729 3.62 4.60 31.30
C SER A 729 2.21 5.19 31.09
N LEU A 730 1.32 4.46 30.42
CA LEU A 730 -0.06 4.92 30.19
C LEU A 730 -0.76 5.30 31.52
N SER A 731 -0.56 4.51 32.59
CA SER A 731 -1.11 4.81 33.93
C SER A 731 -0.60 6.12 34.47
N ALA A 732 0.70 6.40 34.27
CA ALA A 732 1.31 7.66 34.72
C ALA A 732 0.80 8.84 33.87
N ALA A 733 0.69 8.68 32.53
CA ALA A 733 0.19 9.72 31.64
C ALA A 733 -1.27 10.12 31.96
N VAL A 734 -2.16 9.12 32.20
CA VAL A 734 -3.55 9.38 32.61
C VAL A 734 -3.60 10.02 34.00
N GLY A 735 -2.74 9.56 34.96
CA GLY A 735 -2.65 10.13 36.32
C GLY A 735 -2.15 11.58 36.29
N GLU A 736 -1.17 11.87 35.46
CA GLU A 736 -0.63 13.21 35.24
C GLU A 736 -1.68 14.17 34.67
N LEU A 737 -2.38 13.76 33.61
CA LEU A 737 -3.48 14.55 33.02
C LEU A 737 -4.58 14.84 34.03
N ARG A 738 -4.97 13.81 34.84
CA ARG A 738 -5.92 13.96 35.94
C ARG A 738 -5.45 15.02 36.93
N GLY A 739 -4.23 14.88 37.46
CA GLY A 739 -3.67 15.78 38.43
C GLY A 739 -3.63 17.22 37.95
N ARG A 740 -3.19 17.44 36.70
CA ARG A 740 -3.12 18.78 36.10
C ARG A 740 -4.50 19.42 35.86
N LEU A 741 -5.50 18.64 35.47
CA LEU A 741 -6.86 19.14 35.32
C LEU A 741 -7.47 19.51 36.68
N LEU A 742 -7.29 18.69 37.72
CA LEU A 742 -7.76 19.00 39.07
C LEU A 742 -7.05 20.26 39.66
N GLU A 743 -5.73 20.38 39.46
CA GLU A 743 -4.97 21.58 39.80
C GLU A 743 -5.51 22.83 39.07
N ALA A 744 -5.89 22.68 37.79
CA ALA A 744 -6.51 23.78 37.05
C ALA A 744 -7.86 24.19 37.66
N VAL A 745 -8.68 23.24 38.15
CA VAL A 745 -9.93 23.50 38.85
C VAL A 745 -9.71 24.22 40.17
N GLU A 746 -8.73 23.74 41.00
CA GLU A 746 -8.34 24.42 42.23
C GLU A 746 -7.88 25.88 41.99
N GLY A 747 -7.18 26.13 40.88
CA GLY A 747 -6.75 27.47 40.47
C GLY A 747 -7.88 28.44 40.12
N LEU A 748 -9.12 27.98 39.87
CA LEU A 748 -10.31 28.81 39.67
C LEU A 748 -10.84 29.38 40.98
N ASN A 749 -10.61 28.72 42.11
CA ASN A 749 -11.13 29.10 43.43
C ASN A 749 -10.40 30.28 44.09
N GLY A 750 -9.23 30.68 43.65
CA GLY A 750 -8.40 31.69 44.32
C GLY A 750 -7.92 31.31 45.71
N THR A 751 -8.19 30.06 46.19
CA THR A 751 -7.88 29.56 47.54
C THR A 751 -6.55 28.78 47.58
N GLY A 752 -5.76 28.78 46.53
CA GLY A 752 -4.43 28.16 46.51
C GLY A 752 -3.56 28.80 47.57
N LYS A 753 -3.06 27.99 48.52
CA LYS A 753 -2.06 28.38 49.50
C LYS A 753 -0.97 29.20 48.82
N GLU A 754 -0.58 30.31 49.44
CA GLU A 754 0.49 31.22 49.04
C GLU A 754 1.84 30.53 48.73
N THR A 755 1.89 29.79 47.64
CA THR A 755 3.09 29.58 46.84
C THR A 755 2.72 30.12 45.48
N GLU A 756 2.76 31.45 45.32
CA GLU A 756 2.65 32.14 44.04
C GLU A 756 3.80 31.72 43.10
N THR A 757 3.66 30.55 42.49
CA THR A 757 4.26 30.36 41.18
C THR A 757 3.35 31.12 40.23
N VAL A 758 3.78 32.31 39.82
CA VAL A 758 3.13 33.08 38.75
C VAL A 758 3.03 32.19 37.54
N VAL A 759 1.81 31.66 37.23
CA VAL A 759 1.56 30.86 36.04
C VAL A 759 1.74 31.80 34.85
N GLY A 760 2.76 31.54 34.05
CA GLY A 760 3.01 32.27 32.82
C GLY A 760 1.84 32.09 31.82
N ARG A 761 1.58 33.08 30.99
CA ARG A 761 0.48 33.06 29.97
C ARG A 761 0.52 31.82 29.09
N TYR A 762 1.70 31.30 28.79
CA TYR A 762 1.94 30.18 27.88
C TYR A 762 2.26 28.88 28.62
N ASP A 763 2.12 28.86 29.94
CA ASP A 763 2.29 27.62 30.71
C ASP A 763 1.09 26.70 30.50
N GLU A 764 1.32 25.40 30.53
CA GLU A 764 0.30 24.37 30.40
C GLU A 764 -0.90 24.61 31.32
N GLN A 765 -0.65 25.00 32.57
CA GLN A 765 -1.71 25.29 33.54
C GLN A 765 -2.60 26.47 33.13
N ALA A 766 -2.06 27.48 32.46
CA ALA A 766 -2.86 28.59 31.94
C ALA A 766 -3.90 28.12 30.90
N PHE A 767 -3.50 27.23 30.02
CA PHE A 767 -4.42 26.65 29.03
C PHE A 767 -5.41 25.68 29.66
N LEU A 768 -4.99 24.86 30.62
CA LEU A 768 -5.90 23.94 31.32
C LEU A 768 -6.96 24.68 32.17
N ARG A 769 -6.63 25.84 32.76
CA ARG A 769 -7.63 26.71 33.40
C ARG A 769 -8.67 27.20 32.38
N ARG A 770 -8.29 27.45 31.14
CA ARG A 770 -9.24 27.80 30.06
C ARG A 770 -10.10 26.60 29.63
N VAL A 771 -9.56 25.38 29.65
CA VAL A 771 -10.33 24.15 29.41
C VAL A 771 -11.43 24.00 30.46
N VAL A 772 -11.11 24.12 31.75
CA VAL A 772 -12.07 23.90 32.82
C VAL A 772 -12.95 25.12 33.11
N GLY A 773 -12.49 26.34 32.85
CA GLY A 773 -13.21 27.60 33.15
C GLY A 773 -13.91 28.26 31.98
N GLU A 774 -13.31 28.23 30.78
CA GLU A 774 -13.77 28.96 29.59
C GLU A 774 -14.35 28.05 28.51
N GLY A 775 -14.25 26.72 28.67
CA GLY A 775 -14.76 25.73 27.71
C GLY A 775 -13.89 25.56 26.46
N LEU A 776 -12.57 25.89 26.57
CA LEU A 776 -11.59 25.52 25.54
C LEU A 776 -11.62 24.01 25.36
N ALA A 777 -11.62 23.51 24.10
CA ALA A 777 -11.74 22.07 23.86
C ALA A 777 -10.49 21.32 24.32
N LEU A 778 -10.68 20.22 25.05
CA LEU A 778 -9.67 19.22 25.35
C LEU A 778 -9.76 18.11 24.31
N VAL A 779 -8.73 17.95 23.51
CA VAL A 779 -8.64 16.95 22.45
C VAL A 779 -7.65 15.87 22.87
N VAL A 780 -8.08 14.61 22.88
CA VAL A 780 -7.21 13.50 23.29
C VAL A 780 -7.12 12.48 22.16
N HIS A 781 -5.90 12.26 21.65
CA HIS A 781 -5.62 11.22 20.68
C HIS A 781 -5.52 9.87 21.41
N VAL A 782 -6.44 8.95 21.12
CA VAL A 782 -6.56 7.67 21.82
C VAL A 782 -7.38 6.67 21.01
N ASP A 783 -6.94 5.42 20.94
CA ASP A 783 -7.62 4.35 20.19
C ASP A 783 -8.31 3.32 21.11
N SER A 784 -7.66 2.91 22.18
CA SER A 784 -8.11 1.81 23.04
C SER A 784 -9.34 2.16 23.87
N ALA A 785 -10.38 1.32 23.83
CA ALA A 785 -11.55 1.45 24.69
C ALA A 785 -11.21 1.46 26.20
N ASP A 786 -10.17 0.73 26.61
CA ASP A 786 -9.75 0.69 28.01
C ASP A 786 -9.21 2.05 28.48
N THR A 787 -8.46 2.74 27.60
CA THR A 787 -7.94 4.10 27.86
C THR A 787 -9.06 5.14 27.77
N ILE A 788 -9.98 5.02 26.82
CA ILE A 788 -11.17 5.86 26.70
C ILE A 788 -12.00 5.76 27.98
N LYS A 789 -12.20 4.56 28.52
CA LYS A 789 -12.91 4.36 29.80
C LYS A 789 -12.20 5.03 30.97
N ALA A 790 -10.86 5.04 30.98
CA ALA A 790 -10.10 5.77 32.00
C ALA A 790 -10.29 7.29 31.88
N LEU A 791 -10.29 7.82 30.64
CA LEU A 791 -10.56 9.25 30.37
C LEU A 791 -11.96 9.67 30.81
N LEU A 792 -12.97 8.83 30.56
CA LEU A 792 -14.34 9.11 31.03
C LEU A 792 -14.42 9.22 32.57
N ARG A 793 -13.65 8.40 33.32
CA ARG A 793 -13.51 8.56 34.77
C ARG A 793 -12.84 9.87 35.14
N VAL A 794 -11.73 10.24 34.47
CA VAL A 794 -11.06 11.53 34.71
C VAL A 794 -12.01 12.69 34.47
N LYS A 795 -12.76 12.64 33.33
CA LYS A 795 -13.77 13.67 33.01
C LYS A 795 -14.79 13.81 34.12
N GLY A 796 -15.36 12.70 34.64
CA GLY A 796 -16.31 12.72 35.74
C GLY A 796 -15.73 13.33 36.99
N GLU A 797 -14.55 12.86 37.46
CA GLU A 797 -13.85 13.38 38.64
C GLU A 797 -13.58 14.90 38.57
N VAL A 798 -13.23 15.40 37.39
CA VAL A 798 -12.97 16.84 37.18
C VAL A 798 -14.27 17.64 37.12
N GLU A 799 -15.33 17.09 36.53
CA GLU A 799 -16.66 17.74 36.48
C GLU A 799 -17.32 17.78 37.87
N ASP A 800 -17.15 16.73 38.71
CA ASP A 800 -17.57 16.74 40.11
C ASP A 800 -16.81 17.83 40.87
N ALA A 801 -15.50 17.93 40.71
CA ALA A 801 -14.71 19.00 41.34
C ALA A 801 -15.11 20.42 40.87
N LEU A 802 -15.48 20.58 39.59
CA LEU A 802 -16.01 21.86 39.05
C LEU A 802 -17.36 22.21 39.63
N ALA A 803 -18.23 21.24 39.87
CA ALA A 803 -19.51 21.47 40.52
C ALA A 803 -19.33 21.94 41.97
N ASP A 804 -18.44 21.30 42.74
CA ASP A 804 -18.09 21.71 44.11
C ASP A 804 -17.58 23.18 44.18
N VAL A 805 -16.76 23.58 43.17
CA VAL A 805 -16.28 24.98 43.02
C VAL A 805 -17.41 25.93 42.72
N GLY A 806 -18.30 25.54 41.78
CA GLY A 806 -19.46 26.34 41.38
C GLY A 806 -20.41 26.66 42.54
N ASP A 807 -20.69 25.66 43.37
CA ASP A 807 -21.52 25.80 44.57
C ASP A 807 -20.87 26.69 45.64
N ALA A 808 -19.56 26.58 45.79
CA ALA A 808 -18.79 27.43 46.71
C ALA A 808 -18.80 28.91 46.31
N LEU A 809 -18.69 29.23 45.00
CA LEU A 809 -18.75 30.61 44.47
C LEU A 809 -20.17 31.18 44.49
N ALA A 810 -21.20 30.39 44.21
CA ALA A 810 -22.60 30.83 44.22
C ALA A 810 -23.06 31.16 45.67
N GLY A 811 -22.49 30.53 46.69
CA GLY A 811 -22.76 30.83 48.11
C GLY A 811 -22.15 32.16 48.58
N VAL A 812 -21.20 32.77 47.86
CA VAL A 812 -20.55 34.04 48.22
C VAL A 812 -21.21 35.25 47.61
N ASP A 813 -21.82 35.18 46.41
CA ASP A 813 -22.30 36.32 45.66
C ASP A 813 -23.80 36.62 45.74
N GLY A 814 -24.63 35.78 46.40
CA GLY A 814 -26.06 36.04 46.66
C GLY A 814 -26.94 36.31 45.42
N ASP A 815 -26.48 36.06 44.22
CA ASP A 815 -27.20 36.27 42.93
C ASP A 815 -27.80 34.90 42.46
N GLU A 816 -29.04 34.59 42.88
CA GLU A 816 -29.74 33.35 42.56
C GLU A 816 -30.09 33.19 41.06
N GLY A 817 -29.65 34.09 40.21
CA GLY A 817 -30.13 34.21 38.80
C GLY A 817 -29.24 33.58 37.75
N LYS A 818 -27.99 33.12 38.02
CA LYS A 818 -27.02 32.78 36.99
C LYS A 818 -26.38 31.37 37.05
N ALA A 819 -26.74 30.54 38.00
CA ALA A 819 -26.07 29.25 38.19
C ALA A 819 -26.99 28.03 38.00
N ASN A 820 -27.36 27.72 36.78
CA ASN A 820 -28.00 26.42 36.51
C ASN A 820 -27.49 25.73 35.23
N GLY A 821 -26.20 25.83 34.94
CA GLY A 821 -25.56 25.02 33.95
C GLY A 821 -24.34 24.36 34.56
N THR A 822 -24.41 23.06 34.85
CA THR A 822 -23.22 22.26 35.21
C THR A 822 -22.13 22.51 34.18
N ARG A 823 -21.01 23.11 34.60
CA ARG A 823 -19.85 23.34 33.74
C ARG A 823 -19.31 21.97 33.34
N ARG A 824 -19.32 21.68 32.05
CA ARG A 824 -18.81 20.43 31.50
C ARG A 824 -17.54 20.69 30.69
N ILE A 825 -16.59 19.76 30.78
CA ILE A 825 -15.40 19.79 29.93
C ILE A 825 -15.81 19.37 28.51
N ARG A 826 -15.41 20.16 27.52
CA ARG A 826 -15.54 19.82 26.12
C ARG A 826 -14.44 18.84 25.72
N LEU A 827 -14.66 17.55 25.93
CA LEU A 827 -13.74 16.48 25.56
C LEU A 827 -14.05 15.98 24.16
N VAL A 828 -13.01 15.91 23.32
CA VAL A 828 -13.06 15.33 21.98
C VAL A 828 -11.98 14.24 21.87
N LEU A 829 -12.35 13.07 21.38
CA LEU A 829 -11.40 11.96 21.11
C LEU A 829 -11.04 11.93 19.62
N VAL A 830 -9.78 11.74 19.30
CA VAL A 830 -9.27 11.60 17.92
C VAL A 830 -8.61 10.23 17.76
N GLY A 831 -8.76 9.60 16.61
CA GLY A 831 -8.41 8.20 16.36
C GLY A 831 -9.58 7.29 16.73
N ALA A 832 -9.69 7.01 18.01
CA ALA A 832 -10.85 6.38 18.64
C ALA A 832 -11.31 5.05 18.02
N ALA A 833 -10.36 4.24 17.56
CA ALA A 833 -10.61 2.99 16.82
C ALA A 833 -11.54 2.00 17.54
N GLU A 834 -11.50 1.95 18.88
CA GLU A 834 -12.33 1.06 19.70
C GLU A 834 -13.51 1.81 20.41
N SER A 835 -13.80 3.06 20.02
CA SER A 835 -14.83 3.89 20.66
C SER A 835 -16.23 3.31 20.57
N HIS A 836 -16.54 2.55 19.53
CA HIS A 836 -17.82 1.84 19.35
C HIS A 836 -18.19 0.92 20.54
N LEU A 837 -17.19 0.38 21.25
CA LEU A 837 -17.38 -0.44 22.45
C LEU A 837 -17.94 0.35 23.64
N LEU A 838 -17.82 1.68 23.62
CA LEU A 838 -18.24 2.61 24.67
C LEU A 838 -19.23 3.67 24.15
N ALA A 839 -19.89 3.43 23.01
CA ALA A 839 -20.72 4.42 22.33
C ALA A 839 -21.77 5.05 23.24
N ARG A 840 -22.47 4.24 24.07
CA ARG A 840 -23.48 4.75 25.03
C ARG A 840 -22.87 5.56 26.17
N ASP A 841 -21.68 5.15 26.66
CA ASP A 841 -20.97 5.88 27.73
C ASP A 841 -20.48 7.25 27.21
N LEU A 842 -19.99 7.29 25.96
CA LEU A 842 -19.55 8.52 25.29
C LEU A 842 -20.72 9.49 25.07
N ALA A 843 -21.88 8.99 24.59
CA ALA A 843 -23.09 9.79 24.41
C ALA A 843 -23.57 10.38 25.74
N ALA A 844 -23.64 9.55 26.80
CA ALA A 844 -24.05 9.99 28.12
C ALA A 844 -23.12 11.05 28.71
N ALA A 845 -21.81 10.94 28.44
CA ALA A 845 -20.80 11.90 28.90
C ALA A 845 -20.70 13.15 28.01
N GLY A 846 -21.41 13.22 26.88
CA GLY A 846 -21.34 14.33 25.93
C GLY A 846 -19.92 14.50 25.33
N VAL A 847 -19.29 13.39 24.95
CA VAL A 847 -17.95 13.36 24.37
C VAL A 847 -18.07 13.23 22.87
N GLY A 848 -17.43 14.17 22.12
CA GLY A 848 -17.32 14.10 20.66
C GLY A 848 -16.23 13.12 20.22
N VAL A 849 -16.43 12.50 19.08
CA VAL A 849 -15.47 11.53 18.51
C VAL A 849 -15.11 11.94 17.09
N VAL A 850 -13.82 11.99 16.81
CA VAL A 850 -13.25 12.15 15.47
C VAL A 850 -12.60 10.82 15.08
N LEU A 851 -13.28 10.06 14.21
CA LEU A 851 -12.72 8.82 13.68
C LEU A 851 -11.61 9.14 12.67
N ALA A 852 -10.39 8.73 12.98
CA ALA A 852 -9.21 9.01 12.17
C ALA A 852 -8.27 7.78 12.10
N PRO A 853 -8.24 7.04 10.97
CA PRO A 853 -9.08 7.19 9.77
C PRO A 853 -10.53 6.73 9.99
N LEU A 854 -11.43 7.03 9.03
CA LEU A 854 -12.83 6.58 9.09
C LEU A 854 -12.94 5.06 9.11
N LEU A 855 -12.25 4.40 8.19
CA LEU A 855 -12.20 2.94 8.09
C LEU A 855 -11.00 2.44 8.87
N GLN A 856 -11.24 2.09 10.10
CA GLN A 856 -10.22 1.63 11.03
C GLN A 856 -9.74 0.23 10.69
N TYR A 857 -8.45 -0.05 10.89
CA TYR A 857 -7.93 -1.41 10.89
C TYR A 857 -6.81 -1.55 11.94
N SER A 858 -6.52 -2.81 12.33
CA SER A 858 -5.76 -3.10 13.54
C SER A 858 -4.25 -3.01 13.32
N GLN A 859 -3.69 -1.83 13.03
CA GLN A 859 -2.22 -1.65 12.92
C GLN A 859 -1.52 -1.88 14.26
N HIS A 860 -2.07 -1.33 15.34
CA HIS A 860 -1.48 -1.37 16.67
C HIS A 860 -2.37 -2.10 17.68
N TRP A 861 -1.79 -2.53 18.78
CA TRP A 861 -2.51 -3.25 19.84
C TRP A 861 -3.75 -2.53 20.36
N ASP A 862 -3.71 -1.21 20.43
CA ASP A 862 -4.80 -0.37 20.89
C ASP A 862 -5.98 -0.26 19.88
N GLN A 863 -5.81 -0.77 18.66
CA GLN A 863 -6.80 -0.80 17.59
C GLN A 863 -7.34 -2.22 17.31
N ARG A 864 -6.91 -3.25 18.06
CA ARG A 864 -7.16 -4.67 17.74
C ARG A 864 -8.62 -5.08 17.67
N ARG A 865 -9.52 -4.29 18.24
CA ARG A 865 -10.98 -4.54 18.26
C ARG A 865 -11.77 -3.59 17.33
N SER A 866 -11.12 -2.98 16.36
CA SER A 866 -11.76 -2.11 15.39
C SER A 866 -12.76 -2.89 14.49
N LEU A 867 -13.82 -2.22 14.03
CA LEU A 867 -14.78 -2.77 13.09
C LEU A 867 -14.34 -2.48 11.66
N THR A 868 -14.28 -3.51 10.83
CA THR A 868 -13.78 -3.45 9.45
C THR A 868 -14.86 -3.23 8.40
N GLY A 869 -16.15 -3.23 8.80
CA GLY A 869 -17.27 -3.08 7.88
C GLY A 869 -17.71 -4.38 7.19
N ALA A 870 -18.76 -4.26 6.37
CA ALA A 870 -19.29 -5.35 5.57
C ALA A 870 -18.22 -5.90 4.60
N PRO A 871 -18.26 -7.20 4.27
CA PRO A 871 -19.17 -8.25 4.73
C PRO A 871 -18.79 -8.88 6.07
N LEU A 872 -17.67 -8.47 6.69
CA LEU A 872 -17.08 -9.14 7.85
C LEU A 872 -17.75 -8.71 9.16
N THR A 873 -18.09 -7.43 9.33
CA THR A 873 -18.77 -6.88 10.49
C THR A 873 -20.04 -6.13 10.11
N ASN A 874 -21.01 -6.11 11.05
CA ASN A 874 -22.24 -5.37 10.88
C ASN A 874 -21.99 -3.86 11.07
N GLY A 875 -21.68 -3.17 10.00
CA GLY A 875 -21.31 -1.76 10.01
C GLY A 875 -19.89 -1.50 10.54
N THR A 876 -19.61 -0.25 10.75
CA THR A 876 -18.33 0.31 11.20
C THR A 876 -18.51 1.02 12.55
N ALA A 877 -17.43 1.60 13.09
CA ALA A 877 -17.49 2.38 14.32
C ALA A 877 -18.44 3.59 14.20
N ILE A 878 -18.54 4.21 13.02
CA ILE A 878 -19.42 5.37 12.81
C ILE A 878 -20.89 4.98 13.01
N ASP A 879 -21.31 3.81 12.48
CA ASP A 879 -22.70 3.35 12.63
C ASP A 879 -23.07 3.21 14.11
N ALA A 880 -22.22 2.53 14.88
CA ALA A 880 -22.46 2.30 16.31
C ALA A 880 -22.46 3.59 17.14
N LEU A 881 -21.64 4.57 16.79
CA LEU A 881 -21.56 5.86 17.48
C LEU A 881 -22.78 6.73 17.16
N LEU A 882 -23.17 6.83 15.88
CA LEU A 882 -24.35 7.59 15.46
C LEU A 882 -25.63 6.99 16.05
N ASP A 883 -25.78 5.66 16.05
CA ASP A 883 -26.94 4.98 16.67
C ASP A 883 -27.04 5.26 18.17
N ALA A 884 -25.91 5.47 18.85
CA ALA A 884 -25.88 5.85 20.26
C ALA A 884 -26.11 7.35 20.52
N GLY A 885 -26.12 8.19 19.48
CA GLY A 885 -26.28 9.65 19.58
C GLY A 885 -25.00 10.39 19.95
N VAL A 886 -23.83 9.84 19.61
CA VAL A 886 -22.54 10.51 19.77
C VAL A 886 -22.34 11.52 18.63
N ASP A 887 -21.83 12.70 18.95
CA ASP A 887 -21.37 13.66 17.94
C ASP A 887 -20.10 13.11 17.27
N VAL A 888 -20.20 12.74 16.00
CA VAL A 888 -19.11 12.10 15.25
C VAL A 888 -18.64 13.02 14.13
N ALA A 889 -17.35 13.17 14.04
CA ALA A 889 -16.67 13.74 12.88
C ALA A 889 -15.66 12.76 12.30
N ILE A 890 -15.23 13.04 11.08
CA ILE A 890 -14.26 12.22 10.37
C ILE A 890 -12.97 13.03 10.25
N GLY A 891 -11.85 12.39 10.58
CA GLY A 891 -10.53 13.02 10.53
C GLY A 891 -9.49 12.13 9.86
N ALA A 892 -8.30 12.70 9.68
CA ALA A 892 -7.12 11.92 9.31
C ALA A 892 -6.27 11.67 10.55
N SER A 893 -5.68 10.48 10.64
CA SER A 893 -4.79 10.16 11.75
C SER A 893 -3.50 10.99 11.68
N PRO A 894 -3.02 11.54 12.79
CA PRO A 894 -1.70 12.18 12.85
C PRO A 894 -0.57 11.17 12.98
N SER A 895 -0.91 9.91 13.34
CA SER A 895 0.08 8.86 13.52
C SER A 895 0.55 8.36 12.18
N GLU A 896 1.79 8.70 11.88
CA GLU A 896 2.63 8.03 10.90
C GLU A 896 2.18 8.08 9.44
N THR A 897 2.84 8.91 8.73
CA THR A 897 3.42 8.74 7.37
C THR A 897 2.50 8.24 6.25
N TRP A 898 1.47 7.44 6.53
CA TRP A 898 0.70 6.72 5.52
C TRP A 898 -0.67 7.33 5.20
N GLU A 899 -1.22 8.11 6.11
CA GLU A 899 -2.64 8.52 6.08
C GLU A 899 -2.89 9.94 5.55
N ALA A 900 -1.85 10.75 5.35
CA ALA A 900 -2.02 12.09 4.76
C ALA A 900 -2.66 12.04 3.35
N GLY A 901 -2.46 10.94 2.63
CA GLY A 901 -3.12 10.68 1.34
C GLY A 901 -4.64 10.49 1.40
N TRP A 902 -5.20 10.15 2.57
CA TRP A 902 -6.65 9.99 2.74
C TRP A 902 -7.41 11.32 2.75
N LEU A 903 -6.77 12.40 3.21
CA LEU A 903 -7.38 13.74 3.14
C LEU A 903 -7.44 14.26 1.70
N SER A 904 -6.53 13.82 0.84
CA SER A 904 -6.45 14.34 -0.52
C SER A 904 -7.31 13.60 -1.54
N GLY A 905 -7.81 12.42 -1.27
CA GLY A 905 -8.44 11.61 -2.31
C GLY A 905 -9.77 10.92 -1.99
N GLY A 906 -10.27 10.97 -0.78
CA GLY A 906 -11.33 10.08 -0.36
C GLY A 906 -12.64 10.66 0.21
N TRP A 907 -12.85 11.95 0.13
CA TRP A 907 -13.92 12.58 0.90
C TRP A 907 -15.07 13.16 0.06
N VAL A 908 -15.29 12.67 -1.09
CA VAL A 908 -16.45 13.05 -1.88
C VAL A 908 -17.25 11.82 -2.27
N GLU A 909 -17.87 11.17 -1.28
CA GLU A 909 -19.14 10.43 -1.49
C GLU A 909 -19.81 10.17 -0.14
#